data_542a5e14c7a01a2a05aabf026afd5663
#
_entry.id   542a5e14c7a01a2a05aabf026afd5663
#
_cell.length_a   1.000
_cell.length_b   1.000
_cell.length_c   1.000
_cell.angle_alpha   90.00
_cell.angle_beta   90.00
_cell.angle_gamma   90.00
#
_symmetry.space_group_name_H-M   'P 1'
#
loop_
_entity.id
_entity.type
_entity.pdbx_description
1 polymer ?
#
loop_
_entity_poly.entity_id
_entity_poly.type
_entity_poly.pdbx_seq_one_letter_code
_entity_poly.pdbx_strand_id
1 'polypeptide(L)'
;MTNLSHPAPQFSPRDAEQLAEQLFNVVATASPLDGERDCNYRLNTASDAGWILKVVNSSEPRTESELQTAILSHLASYNPELAVPQLKKSLAGGFLASAVAPSGETHAVRLVSWLHGTPLAEVKRTFALMRSLGQSFADMDRALQGFMHPGAVRDLDWDLRHAARSRSRLHFVKDPGRRAILERFISAFENTVQPRLARLRTQVIHNDGNDWNILVDPQTHQQVSGIIDFGDAVHTVLIAEVAITCAYSILDMEDPIGAAAALTAGFHERYPLQPQELDVLFNLIAMRLVISVTLSASRHEQTQDNPYLAISEAPAWRLLEKMDRMNPRLATAILRKACGYDAIEGAGAVRRWVDENRHAFADIVHPAAATLNKAIVPFADAAHVLTVASAEQRPAEAAKWWNDFAAEHQVPLGIGPWGEERTIYTDAAFESRFIAGQRRIIHLGVDLIMPAGTPLYTPLAGVVRSVEVEREPLGYGGLIMLEHSPEGCPPFLTLWGHMAHEALTRLKPGDRLEAGALVGHMGADTENGGWLPHVHFQMSTDTQLQASEFIGVGERAYLEVWADLFPDASTLAGIPAETYSQEGRSKAEIVAKRKQLLLPNLSISYSDPIKFVRGDGVWLIDNFGRAYLDCFNNVCHLGHSHPDVVQALARQASRLNTNTRYLHDSIVEYAERLTATLPEGLAVASFGCSGSEANSLMLRMARNHTGRNDAIVLDWAYHGTTQELIDLSPYKYKRKAGKGRAEHVFEAAVPDAYRAADHWPVEELGKRFAQSVAEQIDSMRKQGRAPAFFLAESIPSVAGQLFFPENYLQEVYAMVRAEGGLCLADEVQVGFGRVGSHWWAFETQGVVPDAVSMGKPIGNGHPMSAVVTTREIADSFNNGMEYFNTFAGNPVSCAVGLLSLIHI
;
A
#
# COMPACT_ATOMS: atom_id res chain seq x y z
N MET A 1 -25.10 23.08 28.79
CA MET A 1 -26.14 23.54 27.84
C MET A 1 -25.49 24.62 26.99
N THR A 2 -25.01 24.29 25.83
CA THR A 2 -24.45 25.27 24.88
C THR A 2 -25.58 26.13 24.38
N ASN A 3 -25.51 27.46 24.59
CA ASN A 3 -26.49 28.44 24.21
C ASN A 3 -26.62 28.57 22.66
N LEU A 4 -27.35 27.65 22.04
CA LEU A 4 -27.74 27.72 20.62
C LEU A 4 -28.94 28.69 20.35
N SER A 5 -29.32 29.44 21.35
CA SER A 5 -30.55 30.27 21.31
C SER A 5 -30.35 31.71 20.80
N HIS A 6 -29.12 32.13 20.52
CA HIS A 6 -28.86 33.47 20.01
C HIS A 6 -28.64 33.43 18.49
N PRO A 7 -29.35 34.25 17.72
CA PRO A 7 -29.17 34.33 16.28
C PRO A 7 -27.76 34.85 15.93
N ALA A 8 -27.26 34.43 14.76
CA ALA A 8 -25.99 34.95 14.25
C ALA A 8 -25.99 36.47 14.14
N PRO A 9 -24.84 37.15 14.33
CA PRO A 9 -24.72 38.59 14.19
C PRO A 9 -25.22 39.07 12.82
N GLN A 10 -25.95 40.17 12.80
CA GLN A 10 -26.56 40.75 11.59
C GLN A 10 -25.63 41.84 11.05
N PHE A 11 -24.72 41.48 10.15
CA PHE A 11 -23.88 42.39 9.39
C PHE A 11 -24.08 42.13 7.90
N SER A 12 -24.07 43.15 7.07
CA SER A 12 -24.08 43.00 5.61
C SER A 12 -22.64 42.86 5.07
N PRO A 13 -22.45 42.41 3.82
CA PRO A 13 -21.11 42.45 3.17
C PRO A 13 -20.49 43.86 3.20
N ARG A 14 -21.33 44.93 3.03
CA ARG A 14 -20.88 46.32 3.08
C ARG A 14 -20.40 46.72 4.48
N ASP A 15 -21.08 46.24 5.53
CA ASP A 15 -20.62 46.45 6.91
C ASP A 15 -19.29 45.77 7.15
N ALA A 16 -19.10 44.54 6.63
CA ALA A 16 -17.87 43.82 6.72
C ALA A 16 -16.68 44.53 6.03
N GLU A 17 -16.92 45.13 4.84
CA GLU A 17 -15.94 45.95 4.12
C GLU A 17 -15.54 47.17 4.95
N GLN A 18 -16.53 47.87 5.53
CA GLN A 18 -16.28 49.02 6.38
C GLN A 18 -15.51 48.65 7.66
N LEU A 19 -15.88 47.56 8.30
CA LEU A 19 -15.17 47.06 9.50
C LEU A 19 -13.72 46.67 9.18
N ALA A 20 -13.49 46.03 8.03
CA ALA A 20 -12.14 45.67 7.58
C ALA A 20 -11.27 46.91 7.37
N GLU A 21 -11.80 47.95 6.73
CA GLU A 21 -11.08 49.20 6.49
C GLU A 21 -10.85 49.96 7.80
N GLN A 22 -11.90 50.18 8.59
CA GLN A 22 -11.84 51.02 9.79
C GLN A 22 -11.04 50.39 10.91
N LEU A 23 -11.13 49.08 11.10
CA LEU A 23 -10.48 48.41 12.22
C LEU A 23 -9.10 47.83 11.86
N PHE A 24 -8.86 47.43 10.61
CA PHE A 24 -7.65 46.69 10.21
C PHE A 24 -6.89 47.34 9.03
N ASN A 25 -7.38 48.48 8.50
CA ASN A 25 -6.83 49.11 7.31
C ASN A 25 -6.72 48.16 6.11
N VAL A 26 -7.79 47.41 5.83
CA VAL A 26 -7.88 46.50 4.71
C VAL A 26 -9.04 46.92 3.80
N VAL A 27 -8.68 47.34 2.60
CA VAL A 27 -9.68 47.66 1.54
C VAL A 27 -9.91 46.38 0.73
N ALA A 28 -11.13 45.86 0.72
CA ALA A 28 -11.48 44.61 0.07
C ALA A 28 -12.97 44.59 -0.29
N THR A 29 -13.37 43.65 -1.15
CA THR A 29 -14.76 43.23 -1.36
C THR A 29 -15.10 42.03 -0.50
N ALA A 30 -16.23 42.10 0.22
CA ALA A 30 -16.65 41.05 1.14
C ALA A 30 -17.66 40.08 0.49
N SER A 31 -17.44 38.79 0.62
CA SER A 31 -18.38 37.71 0.28
C SER A 31 -18.71 36.91 1.54
N PRO A 32 -20.00 36.63 1.81
CA PRO A 32 -20.38 35.85 3.00
C PRO A 32 -19.83 34.42 2.90
N LEU A 33 -19.44 33.89 4.03
CA LEU A 33 -19.09 32.46 4.23
C LEU A 33 -20.13 31.86 5.17
N ASP A 34 -20.42 30.57 4.95
CA ASP A 34 -21.31 29.84 5.84
C ASP A 34 -20.70 29.74 7.24
N GLY A 35 -21.51 29.86 8.27
CA GLY A 35 -21.12 29.76 9.68
C GLY A 35 -22.33 29.49 10.55
N GLU A 36 -22.20 28.55 11.51
CA GLU A 36 -23.32 28.18 12.42
C GLU A 36 -23.65 29.25 13.46
N ARG A 37 -22.65 29.99 13.95
CA ARG A 37 -22.79 30.92 15.10
C ARG A 37 -22.33 32.31 14.79
N ASP A 38 -21.20 32.42 14.09
CA ASP A 38 -20.52 33.65 13.78
C ASP A 38 -20.91 34.15 12.38
N CYS A 39 -20.72 35.44 12.16
CA CYS A 39 -20.85 36.02 10.83
C CYS A 39 -19.45 36.13 10.20
N ASN A 40 -19.19 35.35 9.15
CA ASN A 40 -17.87 35.23 8.51
C ASN A 40 -17.92 35.82 7.10
N TYR A 41 -16.87 36.55 6.72
CA TYR A 41 -16.73 37.14 5.39
C TYR A 41 -15.35 36.85 4.80
N ARG A 42 -15.31 36.32 3.60
CA ARG A 42 -14.10 36.36 2.79
C ARG A 42 -13.89 37.77 2.23
N LEU A 43 -12.73 38.31 2.49
CA LEU A 43 -12.31 39.62 1.99
C LEU A 43 -11.33 39.42 0.83
N ASN A 44 -11.77 39.78 -0.37
CA ASN A 44 -10.97 39.73 -1.57
C ASN A 44 -10.25 41.09 -1.75
N THR A 45 -8.93 41.10 -1.63
CA THR A 45 -8.07 42.26 -1.83
C THR A 45 -7.55 42.32 -3.26
N ALA A 46 -6.96 43.45 -3.67
CA ALA A 46 -6.32 43.60 -4.98
C ALA A 46 -5.07 42.71 -5.17
N SER A 47 -4.50 42.21 -4.06
CA SER A 47 -3.46 41.16 -4.07
C SER A 47 -4.11 39.81 -3.80
N ASP A 48 -3.52 38.72 -4.28
CA ASP A 48 -4.01 37.33 -4.15
C ASP A 48 -4.14 36.84 -2.68
N ALA A 49 -3.62 37.61 -1.72
CA ALA A 49 -3.71 37.35 -0.29
C ALA A 49 -5.10 37.77 0.25
N GLY A 50 -6.02 36.81 0.34
CA GLY A 50 -7.33 37.03 0.95
C GLY A 50 -7.29 37.04 2.48
N TRP A 51 -8.35 37.56 3.10
CA TRP A 51 -8.57 37.55 4.56
C TRP A 51 -9.96 37.02 4.88
N ILE A 52 -10.14 36.55 6.10
CA ILE A 52 -11.45 36.22 6.68
C ILE A 52 -11.70 37.21 7.81
N LEU A 53 -12.77 37.97 7.70
CA LEU A 53 -13.31 38.76 8.81
C LEU A 53 -14.30 37.87 9.59
N LYS A 54 -14.01 37.59 10.84
CA LYS A 54 -14.91 36.88 11.76
C LYS A 54 -15.54 37.89 12.71
N VAL A 55 -16.87 37.99 12.71
CA VAL A 55 -17.68 38.73 13.67
C VAL A 55 -18.32 37.72 14.62
N VAL A 56 -17.84 37.69 15.84
CA VAL A 56 -18.16 36.66 16.83
C VAL A 56 -19.53 36.90 17.41
N ASN A 57 -20.29 35.84 17.69
CA ASN A 57 -21.59 35.93 18.34
C ASN A 57 -21.48 36.60 19.72
N SER A 58 -22.39 37.49 20.05
CA SER A 58 -22.41 38.23 21.34
C SER A 58 -22.55 37.31 22.56
N SER A 59 -23.11 36.10 22.38
CA SER A 59 -23.22 35.08 23.44
C SER A 59 -21.93 34.30 23.73
N GLU A 60 -20.89 34.42 22.86
CA GLU A 60 -19.60 33.75 23.10
C GLU A 60 -18.83 34.50 24.21
N PRO A 61 -18.39 33.77 25.26
CA PRO A 61 -17.53 34.37 26.27
C PRO A 61 -16.28 34.98 25.65
N ARG A 62 -15.95 36.23 26.00
CA ARG A 62 -14.75 36.90 25.47
C ARG A 62 -13.46 36.11 25.66
N THR A 63 -13.36 35.35 26.76
CA THR A 63 -12.22 34.46 27.05
C THR A 63 -12.01 33.36 26.00
N GLU A 64 -13.07 32.94 25.28
CA GLU A 64 -12.96 31.96 24.19
C GLU A 64 -12.36 32.60 22.92
N SER A 65 -12.83 33.81 22.53
CA SER A 65 -12.22 34.58 21.47
C SER A 65 -10.76 34.96 21.76
N GLU A 66 -10.44 35.26 23.02
CA GLU A 66 -9.08 35.54 23.50
C GLU A 66 -8.21 34.27 23.40
N LEU A 67 -8.74 33.09 23.77
CA LEU A 67 -8.05 31.81 23.61
C LEU A 67 -7.66 31.57 22.15
N GLN A 68 -8.60 31.67 21.23
CA GLN A 68 -8.36 31.42 19.79
C GLN A 68 -7.28 32.35 19.23
N THR A 69 -7.31 33.64 19.59
CA THR A 69 -6.28 34.60 19.15
C THR A 69 -4.92 34.33 19.83
N ALA A 70 -4.92 33.91 21.09
CA ALA A 70 -3.69 33.54 21.79
C ALA A 70 -3.03 32.30 21.18
N ILE A 71 -3.81 31.28 20.83
CA ILE A 71 -3.31 30.08 20.13
C ILE A 71 -2.67 30.46 18.79
N LEU A 72 -3.39 31.16 17.91
CA LEU A 72 -2.88 31.53 16.60
C LEU A 72 -1.64 32.44 16.70
N SER A 73 -1.62 33.37 17.66
CA SER A 73 -0.44 34.21 17.91
C SER A 73 0.76 33.41 18.43
N HIS A 74 0.53 32.44 19.28
CA HIS A 74 1.57 31.54 19.80
C HIS A 74 2.15 30.68 18.68
N LEU A 75 1.30 30.02 17.86
CA LEU A 75 1.73 29.21 16.72
C LEU A 75 2.54 30.01 15.71
N ALA A 76 2.11 31.21 15.36
CA ALA A 76 2.83 32.11 14.46
C ALA A 76 4.19 32.55 15.02
N SER A 77 4.29 32.71 16.35
CA SER A 77 5.55 33.05 17.02
C SER A 77 6.52 31.87 17.12
N TYR A 78 5.97 30.66 17.24
CA TYR A 78 6.76 29.42 17.33
C TYR A 78 7.31 29.01 15.96
N ASN A 79 6.45 28.95 14.96
CA ASN A 79 6.82 28.65 13.56
C ASN A 79 5.82 29.30 12.59
N PRO A 80 6.21 30.37 11.89
CA PRO A 80 5.34 31.07 10.95
C PRO A 80 4.96 30.26 9.70
N GLU A 81 5.67 29.15 9.42
CA GLU A 81 5.40 28.25 8.29
C GLU A 81 4.35 27.19 8.61
N LEU A 82 3.84 27.14 9.84
CA LEU A 82 2.72 26.24 10.15
C LEU A 82 1.51 26.56 9.30
N ALA A 83 0.87 25.52 8.79
CA ALA A 83 -0.31 25.60 7.93
C ALA A 83 -1.58 26.01 8.73
N VAL A 84 -1.53 27.16 9.38
CA VAL A 84 -2.62 27.72 10.20
C VAL A 84 -2.87 29.19 9.88
N PRO A 85 -4.09 29.73 10.09
CA PRO A 85 -4.39 31.12 9.79
C PRO A 85 -3.53 32.11 10.58
N GLN A 86 -3.03 33.13 9.92
CA GLN A 86 -2.25 34.22 10.51
C GLN A 86 -3.17 35.36 10.93
N LEU A 87 -2.96 35.91 12.13
CA LEU A 87 -3.74 37.03 12.66
C LEU A 87 -3.24 38.38 12.14
N LYS A 88 -4.12 39.27 11.76
CA LYS A 88 -3.83 40.69 11.49
C LYS A 88 -4.12 41.54 12.70
N LYS A 89 -3.17 42.39 13.10
CA LYS A 89 -3.38 43.37 14.16
C LYS A 89 -4.35 44.45 13.72
N SER A 90 -5.27 44.83 14.60
CA SER A 90 -6.13 46.03 14.41
C SER A 90 -5.31 47.33 14.51
N LEU A 91 -5.89 48.43 14.06
CA LEU A 91 -5.27 49.74 14.19
C LEU A 91 -5.05 50.16 15.66
N ALA A 92 -5.80 49.57 16.60
CA ALA A 92 -5.59 49.72 18.04
C ALA A 92 -4.44 48.90 18.61
N GLY A 93 -3.78 48.06 17.78
CA GLY A 93 -2.58 47.25 18.16
C GLY A 93 -2.89 45.85 18.68
N GLY A 94 -4.14 45.50 18.99
CA GLY A 94 -4.57 44.17 19.41
C GLY A 94 -5.04 43.30 18.23
N PHE A 95 -5.21 41.98 18.46
CA PHE A 95 -5.76 41.04 17.45
C PHE A 95 -7.29 40.94 17.51
N LEU A 96 -7.91 41.36 18.64
CA LEU A 96 -9.35 41.49 18.78
C LEU A 96 -9.74 42.96 18.77
N ALA A 97 -10.71 43.31 17.92
CA ALA A 97 -11.40 44.58 17.90
C ALA A 97 -12.85 44.41 18.34
N SER A 98 -13.60 45.47 18.42
CA SER A 98 -15.05 45.45 18.75
C SER A 98 -15.82 46.20 17.71
N ALA A 99 -16.98 45.69 17.33
CA ALA A 99 -17.93 46.33 16.46
C ALA A 99 -19.33 46.35 17.10
N VAL A 100 -20.08 47.42 16.89
CA VAL A 100 -21.46 47.51 17.35
C VAL A 100 -22.39 47.21 16.16
N ALA A 101 -23.23 46.20 16.31
CA ALA A 101 -24.22 45.85 15.28
C ALA A 101 -25.32 46.92 15.16
N PRO A 102 -26.07 46.94 14.05
CA PRO A 102 -27.25 47.79 13.94
C PRO A 102 -28.32 47.58 15.05
N SER A 103 -28.30 46.39 15.66
CA SER A 103 -29.12 46.04 16.84
C SER A 103 -28.68 46.73 18.14
N GLY A 104 -27.50 47.34 18.19
CA GLY A 104 -26.88 47.91 19.37
C GLY A 104 -26.01 46.92 20.19
N GLU A 105 -25.91 45.69 19.80
CA GLU A 105 -25.05 44.65 20.43
C GLU A 105 -23.58 44.83 20.05
N THR A 106 -22.69 44.58 21.00
CA THR A 106 -21.25 44.66 20.79
C THR A 106 -20.68 43.27 20.51
N HIS A 107 -19.97 43.11 19.40
CA HIS A 107 -19.38 41.89 18.93
C HIS A 107 -17.84 42.00 18.91
N ALA A 108 -17.12 40.92 19.24
CA ALA A 108 -15.71 40.84 19.00
C ALA A 108 -15.47 40.60 17.48
N VAL A 109 -14.44 41.24 16.96
CA VAL A 109 -14.08 41.14 15.55
C VAL A 109 -12.60 40.82 15.45
N ARG A 110 -12.26 39.84 14.60
CA ARG A 110 -10.86 39.50 14.26
C ARG A 110 -10.71 39.28 12.78
N LEU A 111 -9.48 39.47 12.30
CA LEU A 111 -9.09 39.25 10.91
C LEU A 111 -8.00 38.19 10.84
N VAL A 112 -8.26 37.12 10.10
CA VAL A 112 -7.31 36.00 9.88
C VAL A 112 -7.03 35.84 8.40
N SER A 113 -5.84 35.33 8.04
CA SER A 113 -5.49 35.08 6.64
C SER A 113 -6.38 34.00 6.03
N TRP A 114 -6.68 34.15 4.74
CA TRP A 114 -7.28 33.11 3.93
C TRP A 114 -6.22 32.04 3.63
N LEU A 115 -6.53 30.78 3.86
CA LEU A 115 -5.68 29.65 3.44
C LEU A 115 -6.25 29.04 2.16
N HIS A 116 -5.38 28.78 1.22
CA HIS A 116 -5.73 28.11 -0.04
C HIS A 116 -5.66 26.60 0.13
N GLY A 117 -6.71 25.92 -0.30
CA GLY A 117 -6.80 24.45 -0.25
C GLY A 117 -8.21 23.97 -0.56
N THR A 118 -8.33 22.68 -0.83
CA THR A 118 -9.60 21.97 -0.98
C THR A 118 -9.92 21.28 0.34
N PRO A 119 -11.15 21.37 0.89
CA PRO A 119 -11.54 20.64 2.09
C PRO A 119 -11.27 19.13 1.93
N LEU A 120 -10.78 18.49 2.98
CA LEU A 120 -10.53 17.04 3.00
C LEU A 120 -11.80 16.23 2.69
N ALA A 121 -12.97 16.77 3.03
CA ALA A 121 -14.27 16.17 2.71
C ALA A 121 -14.50 15.99 1.21
N GLU A 122 -13.88 16.80 0.37
CA GLU A 122 -14.02 16.80 -1.10
C GLU A 122 -12.89 16.07 -1.83
N VAL A 123 -11.89 15.54 -1.09
CA VAL A 123 -10.69 14.94 -1.66
C VAL A 123 -10.70 13.42 -1.47
N LYS A 124 -10.20 12.68 -2.47
CA LYS A 124 -9.95 11.24 -2.31
C LYS A 124 -8.86 11.00 -1.26
N ARG A 125 -9.20 10.26 -0.23
CA ARG A 125 -8.31 9.95 0.90
C ARG A 125 -7.34 8.83 0.54
N THR A 126 -6.05 9.03 0.83
CA THR A 126 -4.96 8.07 0.60
C THR A 126 -4.14 7.90 1.88
N PHE A 127 -3.41 6.79 2.02
CA PHE A 127 -2.52 6.59 3.17
C PHE A 127 -1.42 7.66 3.26
N ALA A 128 -0.91 8.15 2.12
CA ALA A 128 0.07 9.24 2.08
C ALA A 128 -0.52 10.53 2.66
N LEU A 129 -1.76 10.88 2.28
CA LEU A 129 -2.47 12.02 2.84
C LEU A 129 -2.76 11.85 4.34
N MET A 130 -3.15 10.64 4.78
CA MET A 130 -3.33 10.36 6.22
C MET A 130 -2.05 10.60 7.01
N ARG A 131 -0.90 10.13 6.49
CA ARG A 131 0.40 10.38 7.13
C ARG A 131 0.75 11.87 7.19
N SER A 132 0.52 12.62 6.11
CA SER A 132 0.67 14.09 6.08
C SER A 132 -0.21 14.79 7.10
N LEU A 133 -1.47 14.32 7.26
CA LEU A 133 -2.38 14.83 8.29
C LEU A 133 -1.77 14.65 9.69
N GLY A 134 -1.33 13.44 10.01
CA GLY A 134 -0.69 13.15 11.28
C GLY A 134 0.50 14.07 11.55
N GLN A 135 1.37 14.26 10.56
CA GLN A 135 2.54 15.13 10.67
C GLN A 135 2.14 16.60 10.94
N SER A 136 1.13 17.11 10.24
CA SER A 136 0.68 18.50 10.38
C SER A 136 0.06 18.78 11.75
N PHE A 137 -0.79 17.87 12.26
CA PHE A 137 -1.33 17.98 13.61
C PHE A 137 -0.24 17.82 14.68
N ALA A 138 0.72 16.93 14.49
CA ALA A 138 1.84 16.76 15.40
C ALA A 138 2.73 18.00 15.48
N ASP A 139 3.02 18.66 14.36
CA ASP A 139 3.81 19.90 14.34
C ASP A 139 3.06 21.03 15.06
N MET A 140 1.74 21.13 14.91
CA MET A 140 0.88 22.07 15.63
C MET A 140 0.86 21.77 17.14
N ASP A 141 0.60 20.52 17.52
CA ASP A 141 0.52 20.12 18.93
C ASP A 141 1.86 20.22 19.65
N ARG A 142 2.96 19.95 18.97
CA ARG A 142 4.30 20.17 19.49
C ARG A 142 4.55 21.66 19.74
N ALA A 143 4.06 22.52 18.87
CA ALA A 143 4.14 23.97 19.08
C ALA A 143 3.28 24.43 20.27
N LEU A 144 2.17 23.77 20.54
CA LEU A 144 1.29 24.04 21.69
C LEU A 144 1.76 23.39 23.00
N GLN A 145 2.87 22.64 23.00
CA GLN A 145 3.40 22.03 24.20
C GLN A 145 3.75 23.10 25.24
N GLY A 146 3.13 23.01 26.42
CA GLY A 146 3.30 23.99 27.49
C GLY A 146 2.54 25.30 27.32
N PHE A 147 1.78 25.47 26.24
CA PHE A 147 0.87 26.61 26.10
C PHE A 147 -0.28 26.50 27.13
N MET A 148 -0.56 27.60 27.81
CA MET A 148 -1.60 27.68 28.86
C MET A 148 -2.45 28.95 28.64
N HIS A 149 -3.76 28.78 28.73
CA HIS A 149 -4.69 29.90 28.70
C HIS A 149 -5.94 29.60 29.54
N PRO A 150 -6.45 30.53 30.36
CA PRO A 150 -7.64 30.28 31.19
C PRO A 150 -8.86 29.81 30.40
N GLY A 151 -9.07 30.32 29.19
CA GLY A 151 -10.17 29.93 28.31
C GLY A 151 -10.10 28.52 27.78
N ALA A 152 -8.96 27.82 27.91
CA ALA A 152 -8.82 26.45 27.50
C ALA A 152 -9.35 25.43 28.52
N VAL A 153 -9.61 25.86 29.77
CA VAL A 153 -10.21 25.04 30.82
C VAL A 153 -11.73 25.26 30.79
N ARG A 154 -12.40 24.50 29.93
CA ARG A 154 -13.84 24.64 29.72
C ARG A 154 -14.51 23.28 29.56
N ASP A 155 -15.82 23.23 29.72
CA ASP A 155 -16.65 22.02 29.62
C ASP A 155 -17.28 21.95 28.23
N LEU A 156 -16.75 21.04 27.36
CA LEU A 156 -17.27 20.82 26.02
C LEU A 156 -17.87 19.43 25.90
N ASP A 157 -19.01 19.32 25.26
CA ASP A 157 -19.65 18.04 24.94
C ASP A 157 -18.78 17.21 23.94
N TRP A 158 -17.96 17.88 23.17
CA TRP A 158 -17.03 17.26 22.20
C TRP A 158 -15.71 16.78 22.82
N ASP A 159 -15.40 17.14 24.07
CA ASP A 159 -14.21 16.67 24.73
C ASP A 159 -14.35 15.18 25.09
N LEU A 160 -13.46 14.38 24.53
CA LEU A 160 -13.48 12.91 24.72
C LEU A 160 -13.34 12.47 26.19
N ARG A 161 -12.83 13.33 27.10
CA ARG A 161 -12.89 13.04 28.54
C ARG A 161 -14.31 12.87 29.06
N HIS A 162 -15.27 13.51 28.40
CA HIS A 162 -16.69 13.51 28.77
C HIS A 162 -17.54 12.57 27.90
N ALA A 163 -16.91 11.73 27.08
CA ALA A 163 -17.59 10.87 26.10
C ALA A 163 -18.69 9.96 26.73
N ALA A 164 -18.53 9.55 28.00
CA ALA A 164 -19.55 8.78 28.74
C ALA A 164 -20.92 9.48 28.82
N ARG A 165 -20.97 10.81 28.70
CA ARG A 165 -22.24 11.58 28.65
C ARG A 165 -23.16 11.12 27.53
N SER A 166 -22.63 10.52 26.46
CA SER A 166 -23.40 9.96 25.35
C SER A 166 -24.40 8.91 25.81
N ARG A 167 -24.17 8.23 26.95
CA ARG A 167 -25.10 7.27 27.53
C ARG A 167 -26.47 7.87 27.80
N SER A 168 -26.53 9.11 28.28
CA SER A 168 -27.80 9.82 28.56
C SER A 168 -28.59 10.15 27.29
N ARG A 169 -27.93 10.13 26.12
CA ARG A 169 -28.52 10.44 24.80
C ARG A 169 -28.94 9.21 23.99
N LEU A 170 -28.67 7.98 24.46
CA LEU A 170 -28.98 6.75 23.74
C LEU A 170 -30.47 6.59 23.39
N HIS A 171 -31.37 7.14 24.21
CA HIS A 171 -32.80 7.04 24.00
C HIS A 171 -33.29 7.81 22.76
N PHE A 172 -32.48 8.76 22.22
CA PHE A 172 -32.77 9.46 20.97
C PHE A 172 -32.48 8.57 19.74
N VAL A 173 -31.61 7.56 19.85
CA VAL A 173 -31.31 6.60 18.76
C VAL A 173 -32.43 5.57 18.70
N LYS A 174 -33.26 5.62 17.68
CA LYS A 174 -34.49 4.80 17.60
C LYS A 174 -34.22 3.33 17.22
N ASP A 175 -33.19 3.09 16.38
CA ASP A 175 -32.81 1.73 15.94
C ASP A 175 -32.18 0.94 17.11
N PRO A 176 -32.77 -0.23 17.48
CA PRO A 176 -32.26 -1.03 18.60
C PRO A 176 -30.86 -1.63 18.34
N GLY A 177 -30.58 -2.01 17.10
CA GLY A 177 -29.28 -2.57 16.72
C GLY A 177 -28.16 -1.54 16.84
N ARG A 178 -28.40 -0.35 16.30
CA ARG A 178 -27.48 0.80 16.42
C ARG A 178 -27.29 1.22 17.87
N ARG A 179 -28.36 1.23 18.64
CA ARG A 179 -28.27 1.52 20.08
C ARG A 179 -27.38 0.51 20.81
N ALA A 180 -27.52 -0.78 20.53
CA ALA A 180 -26.68 -1.81 21.11
C ALA A 180 -25.19 -1.65 20.78
N ILE A 181 -24.87 -1.22 19.54
CA ILE A 181 -23.49 -0.88 19.13
C ILE A 181 -22.95 0.25 20.00
N LEU A 182 -23.70 1.35 20.14
CA LEU A 182 -23.27 2.48 20.96
C LEU A 182 -23.07 2.09 22.43
N GLU A 183 -23.96 1.25 22.98
CA GLU A 183 -23.86 0.74 24.36
C GLU A 183 -22.57 -0.05 24.58
N ARG A 184 -22.15 -0.88 23.62
CA ARG A 184 -20.88 -1.63 23.69
C ARG A 184 -19.67 -0.69 23.74
N PHE A 185 -19.60 0.30 22.85
CA PHE A 185 -18.49 1.26 22.83
C PHE A 185 -18.45 2.13 24.09
N ILE A 186 -19.61 2.62 24.55
CA ILE A 186 -19.70 3.42 25.77
C ILE A 186 -19.27 2.58 26.98
N SER A 187 -19.72 1.33 27.07
CA SER A 187 -19.35 0.44 28.17
C SER A 187 -17.86 0.10 28.14
N ALA A 188 -17.28 -0.14 26.96
CA ALA A 188 -15.84 -0.31 26.82
C ALA A 188 -15.08 0.94 27.25
N PHE A 189 -15.54 2.13 26.86
CA PHE A 189 -14.94 3.39 27.27
C PHE A 189 -14.96 3.56 28.80
N GLU A 190 -16.11 3.40 29.43
CA GLU A 190 -16.28 3.58 30.89
C GLU A 190 -15.43 2.59 31.71
N ASN A 191 -15.35 1.33 31.26
CA ASN A 191 -14.68 0.29 31.99
C ASN A 191 -13.17 0.21 31.76
N THR A 192 -12.69 0.55 30.55
CA THR A 192 -11.29 0.31 30.18
C THR A 192 -10.50 1.56 29.84
N VAL A 193 -11.13 2.59 29.27
CA VAL A 193 -10.45 3.80 28.79
C VAL A 193 -10.50 4.94 29.81
N GLN A 194 -11.69 5.30 30.25
CA GLN A 194 -11.91 6.43 31.17
C GLN A 194 -11.01 6.39 32.42
N PRO A 195 -10.81 5.24 33.10
CA PRO A 195 -9.90 5.16 34.25
C PRO A 195 -8.43 5.43 33.92
N ARG A 196 -8.03 5.27 32.63
CA ARG A 196 -6.66 5.46 32.18
C ARG A 196 -6.37 6.91 31.79
N LEU A 197 -7.39 7.69 31.38
CA LEU A 197 -7.22 9.05 30.84
C LEU A 197 -6.45 9.98 31.80
N ALA A 198 -6.67 9.83 33.12
CA ALA A 198 -5.98 10.66 34.13
C ALA A 198 -4.46 10.47 34.19
N ARG A 199 -3.93 9.41 33.56
CA ARG A 199 -2.50 9.08 33.52
C ARG A 199 -1.84 9.45 32.19
N LEU A 200 -2.61 9.90 31.20
CA LEU A 200 -2.11 10.29 29.89
C LEU A 200 -1.66 11.75 29.88
N ARG A 201 -0.80 12.09 28.93
CA ARG A 201 -0.35 13.47 28.72
C ARG A 201 -1.53 14.39 28.36
N THR A 202 -1.53 15.58 28.91
CA THR A 202 -2.56 16.61 28.63
C THR A 202 -1.90 17.90 28.15
N GLN A 203 -2.58 18.59 27.25
CA GLN A 203 -2.21 19.92 26.77
C GLN A 203 -3.42 20.59 26.11
N VAL A 204 -3.25 21.81 25.62
CA VAL A 204 -4.21 22.44 24.74
C VAL A 204 -4.06 21.79 23.35
N ILE A 205 -5.18 21.33 22.79
CA ILE A 205 -5.28 20.74 21.47
C ILE A 205 -6.35 21.47 20.65
N HIS A 206 -6.35 21.27 19.33
CA HIS A 206 -7.37 21.82 18.43
C HIS A 206 -8.78 21.28 18.71
N ASN A 207 -8.88 19.96 18.97
CA ASN A 207 -10.09 19.24 19.38
C ASN A 207 -11.23 19.14 18.34
N ASP A 208 -11.06 19.70 17.14
CA ASP A 208 -12.04 19.61 16.05
C ASP A 208 -11.40 19.40 14.68
N GLY A 209 -10.50 18.42 14.60
CA GLY A 209 -9.85 17.98 13.36
C GLY A 209 -10.82 17.22 12.43
N ASN A 210 -11.97 17.81 12.11
CA ASN A 210 -12.92 17.26 11.16
C ASN A 210 -12.50 17.54 9.71
N ASP A 211 -13.10 16.86 8.75
CA ASP A 211 -12.70 16.89 7.34
C ASP A 211 -13.08 18.20 6.60
N TRP A 212 -13.86 19.08 7.21
CA TRP A 212 -14.12 20.44 6.72
C TRP A 212 -13.14 21.47 7.29
N ASN A 213 -12.53 21.19 8.43
CA ASN A 213 -11.53 22.07 9.07
C ASN A 213 -10.10 21.80 8.57
N ILE A 214 -9.92 20.84 7.67
CA ILE A 214 -8.63 20.46 7.10
C ILE A 214 -8.63 20.81 5.62
N LEU A 215 -7.65 21.61 5.19
CA LEU A 215 -7.45 21.97 3.80
C LEU A 215 -6.28 21.16 3.24
N VAL A 216 -6.45 20.69 2.02
CA VAL A 216 -5.47 19.87 1.29
C VAL A 216 -4.97 20.66 0.09
N ASP A 217 -3.69 20.49 -0.25
CA ASP A 217 -3.08 21.11 -1.41
C ASP A 217 -3.89 20.82 -2.69
N PRO A 218 -4.38 21.87 -3.41
CA PRO A 218 -5.34 21.68 -4.48
C PRO A 218 -4.73 21.07 -5.76
N GLN A 219 -3.40 21.00 -5.86
CA GLN A 219 -2.71 20.44 -7.03
C GLN A 219 -2.39 18.96 -6.83
N THR A 220 -1.82 18.61 -5.68
CA THR A 220 -1.35 17.24 -5.43
C THR A 220 -2.36 16.38 -4.70
N HIS A 221 -3.23 16.98 -3.88
CA HIS A 221 -4.15 16.29 -2.96
C HIS A 221 -3.45 15.29 -2.00
N GLN A 222 -2.16 15.49 -1.71
CA GLN A 222 -1.36 14.57 -0.90
C GLN A 222 -0.79 15.19 0.37
N GLN A 223 -0.90 16.52 0.52
CA GLN A 223 -0.36 17.26 1.65
C GLN A 223 -1.40 18.18 2.24
N VAL A 224 -1.33 18.40 3.54
CA VAL A 224 -2.14 19.40 4.24
C VAL A 224 -1.62 20.79 3.91
N SER A 225 -2.50 21.68 3.46
CA SER A 225 -2.22 23.09 3.20
C SER A 225 -2.83 24.02 4.23
N GLY A 226 -3.72 23.53 5.11
CA GLY A 226 -4.31 24.33 6.17
C GLY A 226 -5.08 23.55 7.22
N ILE A 227 -4.98 23.99 8.47
CA ILE A 227 -5.83 23.58 9.58
C ILE A 227 -6.54 24.86 10.06
N ILE A 228 -7.88 24.87 10.05
CA ILE A 228 -8.71 26.04 10.35
C ILE A 228 -9.67 25.74 11.49
N ASP A 229 -10.26 26.78 12.01
CA ASP A 229 -11.27 26.79 13.08
C ASP A 229 -10.83 26.23 14.44
N PHE A 230 -10.22 27.10 15.24
CA PHE A 230 -9.77 26.82 16.59
C PHE A 230 -10.87 27.06 17.65
N GLY A 231 -12.13 27.07 17.23
CA GLY A 231 -13.30 27.34 18.11
C GLY A 231 -13.44 26.35 19.25
N ASP A 232 -13.11 25.07 19.02
CA ASP A 232 -13.25 24.00 20.02
C ASP A 232 -11.96 23.63 20.76
N ALA A 233 -10.92 24.45 20.62
CA ALA A 233 -9.65 24.22 21.32
C ALA A 233 -9.84 24.16 22.84
N VAL A 234 -9.25 23.15 23.48
CA VAL A 234 -9.45 22.83 24.89
C VAL A 234 -8.21 22.13 25.49
N HIS A 235 -8.00 22.33 26.80
CA HIS A 235 -6.96 21.57 27.53
C HIS A 235 -7.50 20.17 27.87
N THR A 236 -7.05 19.14 27.19
CA THR A 236 -7.47 17.75 27.36
C THR A 236 -6.34 16.76 27.11
N VAL A 237 -6.62 15.47 27.04
CA VAL A 237 -5.60 14.43 26.73
C VAL A 237 -5.09 14.59 25.29
N LEU A 238 -3.77 14.58 25.12
CA LEU A 238 -3.12 14.76 23.81
C LEU A 238 -3.64 13.78 22.75
N ILE A 239 -3.81 12.51 23.11
CA ILE A 239 -4.24 11.47 22.18
C ILE A 239 -5.66 11.72 21.62
N ALA A 240 -6.46 12.57 22.23
CA ALA A 240 -7.76 12.96 21.72
C ALA A 240 -7.65 13.68 20.38
N GLU A 241 -6.58 14.47 20.13
CA GLU A 241 -6.34 15.09 18.84
C GLU A 241 -6.25 14.07 17.72
N VAL A 242 -5.42 13.05 17.93
CA VAL A 242 -5.25 11.93 16.96
C VAL A 242 -6.56 11.18 16.77
N ALA A 243 -7.28 10.90 17.85
CA ALA A 243 -8.55 10.16 17.80
C ALA A 243 -9.63 10.92 17.02
N ILE A 244 -9.75 12.23 17.24
CA ILE A 244 -10.74 13.10 16.56
C ILE A 244 -10.40 13.21 15.09
N THR A 245 -9.14 13.50 14.77
CA THR A 245 -8.68 13.59 13.37
C THR A 245 -8.88 12.27 12.63
N CYS A 246 -8.55 11.12 13.26
CA CYS A 246 -8.84 9.80 12.68
C CYS A 246 -10.33 9.63 12.42
N ALA A 247 -11.21 9.91 13.40
CA ALA A 247 -12.65 9.62 13.31
C ALA A 247 -13.29 10.19 12.04
N TYR A 248 -12.89 11.38 11.63
CA TYR A 248 -13.43 12.03 10.42
C TYR A 248 -12.64 11.75 9.15
N SER A 249 -11.32 11.54 9.27
CA SER A 249 -10.46 11.35 8.10
C SER A 249 -10.55 9.93 7.51
N ILE A 250 -10.99 8.91 8.29
CA ILE A 250 -11.07 7.52 7.83
C ILE A 250 -12.48 7.10 7.39
N LEU A 251 -13.44 8.03 7.37
CA LEU A 251 -14.80 7.76 6.90
C LEU A 251 -14.78 7.22 5.46
N ASP A 252 -15.57 6.17 5.22
CA ASP A 252 -15.74 5.50 3.92
C ASP A 252 -14.46 4.93 3.28
N MET A 253 -13.37 4.81 4.05
CA MET A 253 -12.18 4.11 3.56
C MET A 253 -12.35 2.58 3.58
N GLU A 254 -11.80 1.91 2.59
CA GLU A 254 -11.82 0.44 2.50
C GLU A 254 -11.10 -0.20 3.69
N ASP A 255 -9.95 0.37 4.07
CA ASP A 255 -9.16 -0.01 5.24
C ASP A 255 -9.06 1.17 6.23
N PRO A 256 -10.07 1.38 7.10
CA PRO A 256 -10.07 2.49 8.03
C PRO A 256 -9.01 2.36 9.12
N ILE A 257 -8.66 1.14 9.55
CA ILE A 257 -7.64 0.95 10.59
C ILE A 257 -6.23 1.16 10.04
N GLY A 258 -5.94 0.70 8.82
CA GLY A 258 -4.69 1.02 8.14
C GLY A 258 -4.54 2.51 7.88
N ALA A 259 -5.62 3.21 7.55
CA ALA A 259 -5.63 4.66 7.40
C ALA A 259 -5.39 5.39 8.73
N ALA A 260 -6.05 4.97 9.82
CA ALA A 260 -5.80 5.47 11.16
C ALA A 260 -4.35 5.20 11.60
N ALA A 261 -3.81 4.02 11.26
CA ALA A 261 -2.42 3.66 11.53
C ALA A 261 -1.43 4.57 10.78
N ALA A 262 -1.70 4.89 9.51
CA ALA A 262 -0.89 5.81 8.72
C ALA A 262 -0.88 7.23 9.31
N LEU A 263 -2.04 7.74 9.73
CA LEU A 263 -2.17 9.04 10.39
C LEU A 263 -1.42 9.04 11.74
N THR A 264 -1.64 8.02 12.56
CA THR A 264 -1.02 7.87 13.88
C THR A 264 0.51 7.77 13.76
N ALA A 265 1.03 7.03 12.77
CA ALA A 265 2.45 6.97 12.46
C ALA A 265 3.02 8.33 12.07
N GLY A 266 2.33 9.08 11.19
CA GLY A 266 2.71 10.43 10.81
C GLY A 266 2.77 11.38 12.01
N PHE A 267 1.82 11.29 12.93
CA PHE A 267 1.85 12.04 14.17
C PHE A 267 3.04 11.64 15.06
N HIS A 268 3.21 10.34 15.27
CA HIS A 268 4.29 9.77 16.10
C HIS A 268 5.69 10.18 15.60
N GLU A 269 5.92 10.28 14.29
CA GLU A 269 7.19 10.72 13.70
C GLU A 269 7.63 12.12 14.14
N ARG A 270 6.67 13.01 14.32
CA ARG A 270 6.92 14.42 14.64
C ARG A 270 6.76 14.71 16.13
N TYR A 271 5.82 14.04 16.78
CA TYR A 271 5.55 14.14 18.20
C TYR A 271 5.27 12.75 18.79
N PRO A 272 6.29 12.06 19.34
CA PRO A 272 6.22 10.68 19.76
C PRO A 272 5.09 10.40 20.74
N LEU A 273 4.20 9.48 20.36
CA LEU A 273 3.13 8.97 21.22
C LEU A 273 3.68 7.88 22.15
N GLN A 274 3.10 7.77 23.33
CA GLN A 274 3.45 6.72 24.28
C GLN A 274 2.59 5.46 24.06
N PRO A 275 3.10 4.25 24.38
CA PRO A 275 2.32 3.02 24.22
C PRO A 275 0.94 3.07 24.88
N GLN A 276 0.85 3.65 26.10
CA GLN A 276 -0.40 3.77 26.84
C GLN A 276 -1.44 4.69 26.16
N GLU A 277 -0.99 5.64 25.35
CA GLU A 277 -1.86 6.50 24.52
C GLU A 277 -2.43 5.71 23.34
N LEU A 278 -1.63 4.84 22.72
CA LEU A 278 -2.07 3.97 21.63
C LEU A 278 -3.07 2.90 22.11
N ASP A 279 -2.93 2.44 23.34
CA ASP A 279 -3.82 1.41 23.94
C ASP A 279 -5.28 1.88 24.09
N VAL A 280 -5.54 3.17 24.08
CA VAL A 280 -6.89 3.75 24.19
C VAL A 280 -7.41 4.32 22.88
N LEU A 281 -6.55 4.45 21.87
CA LEU A 281 -6.84 5.21 20.64
C LEU A 281 -8.02 4.63 19.86
N PHE A 282 -8.09 3.30 19.65
CA PHE A 282 -9.19 2.68 18.90
C PHE A 282 -10.56 3.02 19.50
N ASN A 283 -10.69 2.90 20.82
CA ASN A 283 -11.96 3.21 21.47
C ASN A 283 -12.26 4.72 21.47
N LEU A 284 -11.25 5.59 21.59
CA LEU A 284 -11.43 7.04 21.49
C LEU A 284 -11.90 7.48 20.10
N ILE A 285 -11.41 6.85 19.02
CA ILE A 285 -11.91 7.06 17.65
C ILE A 285 -13.41 6.72 17.58
N ALA A 286 -13.79 5.55 18.07
CA ALA A 286 -15.19 5.14 18.13
C ALA A 286 -16.04 6.10 18.98
N MET A 287 -15.54 6.53 20.14
CA MET A 287 -16.27 7.44 21.02
C MET A 287 -16.48 8.83 20.41
N ARG A 288 -15.57 9.34 19.58
CA ARG A 288 -15.83 10.59 18.82
C ARG A 288 -17.02 10.43 17.89
N LEU A 289 -17.13 9.31 17.19
CA LEU A 289 -18.28 9.00 16.33
C LEU A 289 -19.56 8.81 17.16
N VAL A 290 -19.47 8.13 18.32
CA VAL A 290 -20.60 7.96 19.26
C VAL A 290 -21.14 9.32 19.72
N ILE A 291 -20.26 10.25 20.10
CA ILE A 291 -20.66 11.62 20.44
C ILE A 291 -21.38 12.28 19.25
N SER A 292 -20.80 12.19 18.05
CA SER A 292 -21.36 12.80 16.85
C SER A 292 -22.79 12.31 16.57
N VAL A 293 -22.99 10.97 16.48
CA VAL A 293 -24.31 10.43 16.13
C VAL A 293 -25.35 10.60 17.25
N THR A 294 -24.95 10.61 18.53
CA THR A 294 -25.89 10.81 19.63
C THR A 294 -26.31 12.27 19.79
N LEU A 295 -25.41 13.21 19.53
CA LEU A 295 -25.73 14.64 19.49
C LEU A 295 -26.63 14.96 18.29
N SER A 296 -26.34 14.40 17.11
CA SER A 296 -27.20 14.56 15.93
C SER A 296 -28.60 14.04 16.19
N ALA A 297 -28.76 12.82 16.73
CA ALA A 297 -30.05 12.24 17.07
C ALA A 297 -30.82 13.10 18.08
N SER A 298 -30.15 13.68 19.09
CA SER A 298 -30.77 14.59 20.06
C SER A 298 -31.24 15.92 19.44
N ARG A 299 -30.48 16.46 18.49
CA ARG A 299 -30.83 17.71 17.79
C ARG A 299 -32.00 17.53 16.82
N HIS A 300 -32.09 16.38 16.13
CA HIS A 300 -33.21 16.07 15.23
C HIS A 300 -34.56 16.05 15.95
N GLU A 301 -34.60 15.69 17.22
CA GLU A 301 -35.83 15.71 18.01
C GLU A 301 -36.23 17.15 18.45
N GLN A 302 -35.25 18.07 18.51
CA GLN A 302 -35.44 19.46 18.94
C GLN A 302 -35.69 20.46 17.79
N THR A 303 -35.11 20.20 16.61
CA THR A 303 -35.21 21.07 15.44
C THR A 303 -35.44 20.22 14.21
N GLN A 304 -36.65 20.23 13.64
CA GLN A 304 -36.97 19.64 12.35
C GLN A 304 -36.23 20.44 11.24
N ASP A 305 -35.45 19.75 10.37
CA ASP A 305 -34.80 20.24 9.16
C ASP A 305 -33.51 21.10 9.32
N ASN A 306 -32.40 20.47 9.72
CA ASN A 306 -31.09 20.98 9.36
C ASN A 306 -30.34 19.96 8.47
N PRO A 307 -30.26 20.18 7.11
CA PRO A 307 -29.59 19.24 6.18
C PRO A 307 -28.10 19.02 6.46
N TYR A 308 -27.45 19.98 7.12
CA TYR A 308 -26.02 19.93 7.43
C TYR A 308 -25.66 18.83 8.44
N LEU A 309 -26.55 18.54 9.38
CA LEU A 309 -26.36 17.48 10.40
C LEU A 309 -26.45 16.07 9.80
N ALA A 310 -27.10 15.92 8.64
CA ALA A 310 -27.29 14.62 7.98
C ALA A 310 -26.08 14.19 7.13
N ILE A 311 -25.20 15.08 6.73
CA ILE A 311 -24.12 14.82 5.75
C ILE A 311 -23.08 13.86 6.34
N SER A 312 -22.65 14.03 7.58
CA SER A 312 -21.66 13.20 8.24
C SER A 312 -22.24 12.02 9.03
N GLU A 313 -23.56 11.97 9.26
CA GLU A 313 -24.19 10.95 10.10
C GLU A 313 -24.15 9.55 9.46
N ALA A 314 -24.49 9.43 8.17
CA ALA A 314 -24.50 8.14 7.49
C ALA A 314 -23.10 7.51 7.37
N PRO A 315 -22.04 8.24 7.00
CA PRO A 315 -20.66 7.72 7.04
C PRO A 315 -20.21 7.30 8.44
N ALA A 316 -20.53 8.08 9.46
CA ALA A 316 -20.20 7.75 10.85
C ALA A 316 -20.84 6.44 11.32
N TRP A 317 -22.11 6.19 10.96
CA TRP A 317 -22.78 4.92 11.23
C TRP A 317 -22.12 3.74 10.52
N ARG A 318 -21.80 3.87 9.23
CA ARG A 318 -21.08 2.82 8.49
C ARG A 318 -19.77 2.46 9.16
N LEU A 319 -19.01 3.46 9.61
CA LEU A 319 -17.74 3.23 10.28
C LEU A 319 -17.94 2.58 11.67
N LEU A 320 -18.90 3.03 12.47
CA LEU A 320 -19.24 2.41 13.78
C LEU A 320 -19.67 0.95 13.62
N GLU A 321 -20.54 0.65 12.65
CA GLU A 321 -20.99 -0.71 12.34
C GLU A 321 -19.82 -1.60 11.89
N LYS A 322 -18.82 -1.04 11.18
CA LYS A 322 -17.60 -1.75 10.78
C LYS A 322 -16.67 -1.95 11.98
N MET A 323 -16.44 -0.93 12.80
CA MET A 323 -15.58 -1.01 14.00
C MET A 323 -16.14 -1.99 15.05
N ASP A 324 -17.46 -2.10 15.19
CA ASP A 324 -18.12 -3.06 16.10
C ASP A 324 -17.82 -4.53 15.77
N ARG A 325 -17.51 -4.82 14.50
CA ARG A 325 -17.11 -6.17 14.04
C ARG A 325 -15.61 -6.46 14.19
N MET A 326 -14.80 -5.43 14.46
CA MET A 326 -13.37 -5.57 14.65
C MET A 326 -13.04 -5.97 16.09
N ASN A 327 -12.01 -6.79 16.24
CA ASN A 327 -11.45 -7.01 17.58
C ASN A 327 -10.62 -5.78 17.99
N PRO A 328 -10.96 -5.09 19.08
CA PRO A 328 -10.26 -3.88 19.51
C PRO A 328 -8.77 -4.11 19.82
N ARG A 329 -8.41 -5.30 20.30
CA ARG A 329 -7.01 -5.64 20.62
C ARG A 329 -6.17 -5.78 19.37
N LEU A 330 -6.71 -6.44 18.33
CA LEU A 330 -6.05 -6.57 17.03
C LEU A 330 -5.91 -5.19 16.37
N ALA A 331 -6.94 -4.35 16.44
CA ALA A 331 -6.86 -2.98 15.93
C ALA A 331 -5.79 -2.15 16.67
N THR A 332 -5.72 -2.26 18.01
CA THR A 332 -4.68 -1.60 18.82
C THR A 332 -3.28 -2.10 18.44
N ALA A 333 -3.11 -3.41 18.20
CA ALA A 333 -1.85 -3.99 17.77
C ALA A 333 -1.36 -3.38 16.44
N ILE A 334 -2.27 -3.15 15.48
CA ILE A 334 -1.97 -2.47 14.22
C ILE A 334 -1.49 -1.04 14.46
N LEU A 335 -2.17 -0.29 15.33
CA LEU A 335 -1.81 1.09 15.67
C LEU A 335 -0.44 1.18 16.36
N ARG A 336 -0.16 0.27 17.30
CA ARG A 336 1.13 0.18 18.00
C ARG A 336 2.27 -0.13 17.02
N LYS A 337 2.06 -1.12 16.15
CA LYS A 337 3.08 -1.53 15.16
C LYS A 337 3.42 -0.42 14.18
N ALA A 338 2.43 0.36 13.74
CA ALA A 338 2.64 1.52 12.88
C ALA A 338 3.53 2.60 13.49
N CYS A 339 3.59 2.67 14.84
CA CYS A 339 4.46 3.54 15.60
C CYS A 339 5.81 2.88 15.98
N GLY A 340 6.13 1.70 15.44
CA GLY A 340 7.39 1.00 15.70
C GLY A 340 7.48 0.26 17.04
N TYR A 341 6.38 0.17 17.78
CA TYR A 341 6.31 -0.64 19.00
C TYR A 341 6.01 -2.10 18.69
N ASP A 342 6.31 -3.01 19.62
CA ASP A 342 5.75 -4.36 19.57
C ASP A 342 4.22 -4.28 19.50
N ALA A 343 3.61 -5.10 18.65
CA ALA A 343 2.15 -5.17 18.53
C ALA A 343 1.49 -5.49 19.88
N ILE A 344 2.10 -6.41 20.64
CA ILE A 344 1.81 -6.71 22.03
C ILE A 344 3.10 -6.54 22.83
N GLU A 345 3.01 -5.93 24.01
CA GLU A 345 4.16 -5.70 24.88
C GLU A 345 4.84 -7.03 25.24
N GLY A 346 6.14 -7.11 24.97
CA GLY A 346 6.94 -8.29 25.24
C GLY A 346 6.96 -9.34 24.12
N ALA A 347 6.25 -9.15 22.99
CA ALA A 347 6.23 -10.12 21.88
C ALA A 347 7.65 -10.45 21.37
N GLY A 348 8.52 -9.45 21.25
CA GLY A 348 9.90 -9.65 20.87
C GLY A 348 10.71 -10.49 21.88
N ALA A 349 10.40 -10.37 23.17
CA ALA A 349 11.04 -11.18 24.22
C ALA A 349 10.62 -12.65 24.15
N VAL A 350 9.33 -12.92 23.92
CA VAL A 350 8.81 -14.29 23.73
C VAL A 350 9.48 -14.96 22.54
N ARG A 351 9.55 -14.30 21.39
CA ARG A 351 10.20 -14.84 20.18
C ARG A 351 11.67 -15.20 20.42
N ARG A 352 12.42 -14.26 21.01
CA ARG A 352 13.84 -14.54 21.35
C ARG A 352 13.99 -15.72 22.29
N TRP A 353 13.17 -15.78 23.33
CA TRP A 353 13.22 -16.87 24.29
C TRP A 353 12.95 -18.23 23.63
N VAL A 354 11.94 -18.32 22.74
CA VAL A 354 11.63 -19.55 21.99
C VAL A 354 12.82 -19.96 21.11
N ASP A 355 13.44 -19.02 20.42
CA ASP A 355 14.60 -19.31 19.56
C ASP A 355 15.83 -19.77 20.37
N GLU A 356 16.10 -19.14 21.50
CA GLU A 356 17.23 -19.48 22.38
C GLU A 356 17.08 -20.83 23.07
N ASN A 357 15.84 -21.24 23.35
CA ASN A 357 15.52 -22.47 24.07
C ASN A 357 15.05 -23.64 23.17
N ARG A 358 15.27 -23.51 21.85
CA ARG A 358 14.78 -24.48 20.85
C ARG A 358 15.11 -25.95 21.12
N HIS A 359 16.16 -26.24 21.89
CA HIS A 359 16.60 -27.57 22.21
C HIS A 359 15.98 -28.17 23.50
N ALA A 360 15.15 -27.36 24.20
CA ALA A 360 14.54 -27.73 25.49
C ALA A 360 13.09 -28.21 25.35
N PHE A 361 12.52 -28.14 24.14
CA PHE A 361 11.12 -28.49 23.92
C PHE A 361 10.93 -30.01 23.74
N ALA A 362 9.85 -30.53 24.32
CA ALA A 362 9.43 -31.89 24.05
C ALA A 362 8.77 -31.99 22.66
N ASP A 363 8.88 -33.17 22.04
CA ASP A 363 8.26 -33.43 20.74
C ASP A 363 6.74 -33.42 20.83
N ILE A 364 6.09 -32.69 19.88
CA ILE A 364 4.62 -32.63 19.85
C ILE A 364 3.96 -33.84 19.15
N VAL A 365 4.72 -34.64 18.41
CA VAL A 365 4.31 -35.93 17.79
C VAL A 365 5.38 -36.98 18.00
N HIS A 366 5.01 -38.24 18.02
CA HIS A 366 5.95 -39.37 18.08
C HIS A 366 5.74 -40.32 16.88
N PRO A 367 6.83 -40.70 16.15
CA PRO A 367 8.21 -40.19 16.31
C PRO A 367 8.32 -38.68 16.11
N ALA A 368 9.37 -38.06 16.65
CA ALA A 368 9.63 -36.62 16.56
C ALA A 368 9.53 -36.07 15.13
N ALA A 369 8.88 -34.95 14.94
CA ALA A 369 8.75 -34.30 13.61
C ALA A 369 10.13 -34.08 12.94
N ALA A 370 11.16 -33.81 13.75
CA ALA A 370 12.54 -33.69 13.25
C ALA A 370 13.08 -34.96 12.59
N THR A 371 12.67 -36.12 13.06
CA THR A 371 13.19 -37.42 12.60
C THR A 371 12.37 -38.05 11.48
N LEU A 372 11.13 -37.60 11.28
CA LEU A 372 10.27 -38.11 10.20
C LEU A 372 10.70 -37.55 8.86
N ASN A 373 10.58 -38.41 7.82
CA ASN A 373 10.57 -37.90 6.45
C ASN A 373 9.32 -37.00 6.26
N LYS A 374 9.50 -35.81 5.73
CA LYS A 374 8.47 -34.77 5.68
C LYS A 374 8.56 -33.93 4.43
N ALA A 375 7.42 -33.34 4.01
CA ALA A 375 7.38 -32.40 2.93
C ALA A 375 6.51 -31.19 3.30
N ILE A 376 6.86 -30.02 2.76
CA ILE A 376 5.97 -28.88 2.75
C ILE A 376 4.82 -29.19 1.79
N VAL A 377 3.59 -29.01 2.25
CA VAL A 377 2.40 -29.31 1.47
C VAL A 377 2.08 -28.09 0.61
N PRO A 378 2.06 -28.21 -0.73
CA PRO A 378 1.78 -27.09 -1.61
C PRO A 378 0.28 -26.82 -1.71
N PHE A 379 -0.33 -26.26 -0.66
CA PHE A 379 -1.76 -25.95 -0.65
C PHE A 379 -2.20 -25.02 -1.78
N ALA A 380 -1.32 -24.19 -2.31
CA ALA A 380 -1.61 -23.37 -3.47
C ALA A 380 -1.84 -24.23 -4.74
N ASP A 381 -1.05 -25.31 -4.89
CA ASP A 381 -1.22 -26.24 -6.02
C ASP A 381 -2.45 -27.14 -5.85
N ALA A 382 -2.84 -27.42 -4.61
CA ALA A 382 -4.06 -28.13 -4.27
C ALA A 382 -5.33 -27.27 -4.42
N ALA A 383 -5.21 -25.97 -4.61
CA ALA A 383 -6.35 -25.06 -4.66
C ALA A 383 -7.40 -25.46 -5.71
N HIS A 384 -6.99 -25.98 -6.87
CA HIS A 384 -7.90 -26.44 -7.92
C HIS A 384 -8.74 -27.66 -7.52
N VAL A 385 -8.23 -28.53 -6.65
CA VAL A 385 -8.97 -29.66 -6.09
C VAL A 385 -9.88 -29.21 -4.95
N LEU A 386 -9.35 -28.38 -4.06
CA LEU A 386 -10.02 -27.99 -2.82
C LEU A 386 -11.09 -26.92 -3.00
N THR A 387 -11.01 -26.09 -4.06
CA THR A 387 -11.97 -25.01 -4.32
C THR A 387 -13.11 -25.40 -5.24
N VAL A 388 -12.94 -26.41 -6.09
CA VAL A 388 -13.96 -26.87 -7.05
C VAL A 388 -14.91 -27.89 -6.45
N ALA A 389 -14.46 -28.65 -5.44
CA ALA A 389 -15.31 -29.62 -4.77
C ALA A 389 -16.41 -28.95 -3.92
N SER A 390 -17.64 -29.51 -3.95
CA SER A 390 -18.68 -29.08 -3.00
C SER A 390 -18.21 -29.30 -1.55
N ALA A 391 -18.81 -28.59 -0.58
CA ALA A 391 -18.48 -28.75 0.83
C ALA A 391 -18.58 -30.21 1.31
N GLU A 392 -19.49 -31.00 0.73
CA GLU A 392 -19.68 -32.43 1.04
C GLU A 392 -18.60 -33.34 0.41
N GLN A 393 -18.07 -32.96 -0.75
CA GLN A 393 -17.06 -33.73 -1.50
C GLN A 393 -15.63 -33.37 -1.08
N ARG A 394 -15.43 -32.18 -0.55
CA ARG A 394 -14.11 -31.60 -0.23
C ARG A 394 -13.26 -32.48 0.68
N PRO A 395 -13.76 -33.08 1.78
CA PRO A 395 -12.94 -33.97 2.63
C PRO A 395 -12.39 -35.17 1.89
N ALA A 396 -13.21 -35.83 1.07
CA ALA A 396 -12.78 -37.02 0.32
C ALA A 396 -11.77 -36.67 -0.77
N GLU A 397 -11.96 -35.57 -1.47
CA GLU A 397 -11.01 -35.09 -2.48
C GLU A 397 -9.70 -34.65 -1.86
N ALA A 398 -9.74 -33.96 -0.72
CA ALA A 398 -8.55 -33.56 0.03
C ALA A 398 -7.77 -34.78 0.57
N ALA A 399 -8.48 -35.78 1.10
CA ALA A 399 -7.86 -37.02 1.57
C ALA A 399 -7.20 -37.79 0.42
N LYS A 400 -7.88 -37.89 -0.73
CA LYS A 400 -7.30 -38.53 -1.92
C LYS A 400 -6.06 -37.79 -2.40
N TRP A 401 -6.14 -36.48 -2.57
CA TRP A 401 -5.01 -35.66 -2.99
C TRP A 401 -3.80 -35.81 -2.05
N TRP A 402 -4.02 -35.76 -0.72
CA TRP A 402 -2.96 -35.96 0.26
C TRP A 402 -2.36 -37.36 0.18
N ASN A 403 -3.18 -38.42 0.08
CA ASN A 403 -2.69 -39.77 -0.01
C ASN A 403 -1.83 -40.01 -1.27
N ASP A 404 -2.25 -39.42 -2.41
CA ASP A 404 -1.50 -39.46 -3.66
C ASP A 404 -0.16 -38.73 -3.52
N PHE A 405 -0.18 -37.50 -2.97
CA PHE A 405 1.00 -36.71 -2.69
C PHE A 405 1.96 -37.39 -1.72
N ALA A 406 1.47 -37.91 -0.60
CA ALA A 406 2.28 -38.58 0.42
C ALA A 406 2.93 -39.85 -0.12
N ALA A 407 2.20 -40.61 -0.96
CA ALA A 407 2.72 -41.82 -1.61
C ALA A 407 3.80 -41.50 -2.66
N GLU A 408 3.56 -40.46 -3.50
CA GLU A 408 4.51 -40.02 -4.50
C GLU A 408 5.84 -39.57 -3.88
N HIS A 409 5.75 -38.78 -2.79
CA HIS A 409 6.93 -38.23 -2.11
C HIS A 409 7.48 -39.09 -0.96
N GLN A 410 6.84 -40.22 -0.66
CA GLN A 410 7.20 -41.16 0.42
C GLN A 410 7.34 -40.45 1.79
N VAL A 411 6.41 -39.56 2.11
CA VAL A 411 6.44 -38.74 3.33
C VAL A 411 5.26 -39.07 4.26
N PRO A 412 5.52 -39.44 5.51
CA PRO A 412 4.47 -39.69 6.52
C PRO A 412 3.95 -38.40 7.18
N LEU A 413 4.64 -37.26 7.02
CA LEU A 413 4.33 -35.97 7.64
C LEU A 413 4.28 -34.87 6.58
N GLY A 414 3.13 -34.26 6.42
CA GLY A 414 2.97 -32.98 5.68
C GLY A 414 3.08 -31.80 6.62
N ILE A 415 3.65 -30.70 6.14
CA ILE A 415 3.79 -29.45 6.87
C ILE A 415 3.15 -28.33 6.08
N GLY A 416 2.15 -27.64 6.70
CA GLY A 416 1.63 -26.36 6.26
C GLY A 416 2.32 -25.23 7.03
N PRO A 417 3.23 -24.45 6.41
CA PRO A 417 4.06 -23.50 7.13
C PRO A 417 3.30 -22.26 7.61
N TRP A 418 3.83 -21.63 8.64
CA TRP A 418 3.45 -20.29 9.05
C TRP A 418 3.78 -19.26 7.95
N GLY A 419 2.92 -18.26 7.80
CA GLY A 419 3.13 -17.19 6.81
C GLY A 419 2.85 -17.58 5.36
N GLU A 420 2.43 -18.85 5.12
CA GLU A 420 2.03 -19.32 3.80
C GLU A 420 0.77 -18.57 3.34
N GLU A 421 0.79 -18.12 2.10
CA GLU A 421 -0.37 -17.54 1.45
C GLU A 421 -1.22 -18.63 0.80
N ARG A 422 -2.46 -18.78 1.29
CA ARG A 422 -3.38 -19.84 0.88
C ARG A 422 -4.55 -19.26 0.10
N THR A 423 -4.50 -19.34 -1.22
CA THR A 423 -5.58 -18.89 -2.12
C THR A 423 -6.82 -19.80 -2.06
N ILE A 424 -6.72 -20.94 -1.37
CA ILE A 424 -7.85 -21.86 -1.13
C ILE A 424 -8.93 -21.27 -0.21
N TYR A 425 -8.65 -20.19 0.52
CA TYR A 425 -9.59 -19.56 1.43
C TYR A 425 -10.57 -18.64 0.69
N THR A 426 -11.48 -19.25 -0.09
CA THR A 426 -12.43 -18.54 -0.96
C THR A 426 -13.79 -18.28 -0.33
N ASP A 427 -14.10 -18.90 0.81
CA ASP A 427 -15.38 -18.76 1.51
C ASP A 427 -15.52 -17.39 2.18
N ALA A 428 -16.76 -16.95 2.42
CA ALA A 428 -17.09 -15.71 3.11
C ALA A 428 -16.57 -15.67 4.57
N ALA A 429 -16.36 -16.82 5.20
CA ALA A 429 -15.77 -16.93 6.52
C ALA A 429 -14.35 -16.31 6.59
N PHE A 430 -13.65 -16.24 5.47
CA PHE A 430 -12.32 -15.68 5.36
C PHE A 430 -12.29 -14.21 4.92
N GLU A 431 -13.42 -13.55 4.78
CA GLU A 431 -13.45 -12.11 4.52
C GLU A 431 -12.78 -11.33 5.63
N SER A 432 -11.98 -10.32 5.24
CA SER A 432 -11.32 -9.45 6.22
C SER A 432 -12.35 -8.62 6.98
N ARG A 433 -12.17 -8.52 8.29
CA ARG A 433 -12.94 -7.61 9.14
C ARG A 433 -12.36 -6.20 9.16
N PHE A 434 -11.12 -6.02 8.70
CA PHE A 434 -10.41 -4.73 8.65
C PHE A 434 -10.52 -4.08 7.27
N ILE A 435 -10.29 -4.84 6.19
CA ILE A 435 -10.16 -4.32 4.83
C ILE A 435 -11.32 -4.81 3.98
N ALA A 436 -12.17 -3.87 3.52
CA ALA A 436 -13.33 -4.22 2.69
C ALA A 436 -12.91 -4.87 1.36
N GLY A 437 -13.61 -5.93 0.96
CA GLY A 437 -13.35 -6.62 -0.29
C GLY A 437 -12.08 -7.50 -0.32
N GLN A 438 -11.34 -7.57 0.78
CA GLN A 438 -10.17 -8.46 0.90
C GLN A 438 -10.49 -9.70 1.72
N ARG A 439 -9.67 -10.73 1.56
CA ARG A 439 -9.72 -11.97 2.35
C ARG A 439 -8.47 -12.12 3.19
N ARG A 440 -8.63 -12.83 4.29
CA ARG A 440 -7.55 -13.34 5.12
C ARG A 440 -7.01 -14.59 4.44
N ILE A 441 -5.76 -14.58 4.04
CA ILE A 441 -5.13 -15.65 3.26
C ILE A 441 -3.78 -16.09 3.81
N ILE A 442 -3.24 -15.37 4.80
CA ILE A 442 -1.95 -15.69 5.43
C ILE A 442 -2.20 -16.66 6.58
N HIS A 443 -1.63 -17.85 6.49
CA HIS A 443 -1.68 -18.85 7.54
C HIS A 443 -0.86 -18.43 8.76
N LEU A 444 -1.45 -18.47 9.95
CA LEU A 444 -0.85 -17.92 11.18
C LEU A 444 -0.44 -19.00 12.19
N GLY A 445 -0.55 -20.26 11.83
CA GLY A 445 -0.07 -21.40 12.59
C GLY A 445 0.86 -22.29 11.78
N VAL A 446 1.14 -23.43 12.30
CA VAL A 446 1.84 -24.53 11.63
C VAL A 446 0.92 -25.74 11.60
N ASP A 447 0.65 -26.26 10.41
CA ASP A 447 -0.12 -27.50 10.29
C ASP A 447 0.79 -28.70 10.22
N LEU A 448 0.52 -29.72 11.02
CA LEU A 448 1.09 -31.04 10.89
C LEU A 448 0.03 -31.98 10.37
N ILE A 449 0.21 -32.45 9.13
CA ILE A 449 -0.73 -33.33 8.43
C ILE A 449 -0.29 -34.76 8.63
N MET A 450 -1.06 -35.52 9.40
CA MET A 450 -0.86 -36.91 9.71
C MET A 450 -2.23 -37.60 9.82
N PRO A 451 -2.28 -38.98 9.91
CA PRO A 451 -3.55 -39.68 10.04
C PRO A 451 -4.39 -39.22 11.26
N ALA A 452 -5.71 -39.24 11.13
CA ALA A 452 -6.61 -39.07 12.27
C ALA A 452 -6.28 -40.02 13.39
N GLY A 453 -6.43 -39.58 14.65
CA GLY A 453 -6.08 -40.34 15.82
C GLY A 453 -4.57 -40.31 16.21
N THR A 454 -3.74 -39.57 15.49
CA THR A 454 -2.34 -39.35 15.89
C THR A 454 -2.29 -38.61 17.24
N PRO A 455 -1.56 -39.12 18.24
CA PRO A 455 -1.45 -38.49 19.56
C PRO A 455 -0.56 -37.24 19.49
N LEU A 456 -0.97 -36.21 20.24
CA LEU A 456 -0.34 -34.90 20.30
C LEU A 456 0.10 -34.55 21.72
N TYR A 457 1.31 -34.06 21.90
CA TYR A 457 1.94 -33.80 23.18
C TYR A 457 2.39 -32.34 23.32
N THR A 458 2.24 -31.76 24.52
CA THR A 458 2.66 -30.37 24.74
C THR A 458 4.19 -30.22 24.74
N PRO A 459 4.76 -29.23 24.02
CA PRO A 459 6.22 -29.02 23.99
C PRO A 459 6.77 -28.48 25.31
N LEU A 460 5.94 -27.83 26.12
CA LEU A 460 6.28 -27.20 27.39
C LEU A 460 5.23 -27.46 28.45
N ALA A 461 5.60 -27.33 29.71
CA ALA A 461 4.64 -27.32 30.81
C ALA A 461 3.66 -26.13 30.59
N GLY A 462 2.38 -26.39 30.83
CA GLY A 462 1.34 -25.38 30.64
C GLY A 462 0.09 -25.65 31.46
N VAL A 463 -0.79 -24.66 31.48
CA VAL A 463 -2.12 -24.73 32.12
C VAL A 463 -3.18 -24.63 31.02
N VAL A 464 -4.16 -25.53 31.06
CA VAL A 464 -5.29 -25.50 30.13
C VAL A 464 -6.12 -24.22 30.39
N ARG A 465 -6.25 -23.36 29.36
CA ARG A 465 -7.03 -22.12 29.43
C ARG A 465 -8.45 -22.33 28.98
N SER A 466 -8.63 -23.04 27.87
CA SER A 466 -9.96 -23.40 27.36
C SER A 466 -9.93 -24.73 26.60
N VAL A 467 -11.12 -25.35 26.57
CA VAL A 467 -11.42 -26.57 25.82
C VAL A 467 -12.78 -26.32 25.17
N GLU A 468 -12.83 -26.22 23.84
CA GLU A 468 -14.03 -25.80 23.11
C GLU A 468 -14.27 -26.64 21.86
N VAL A 469 -15.51 -26.63 21.36
CA VAL A 469 -15.88 -27.20 20.06
C VAL A 469 -16.46 -26.10 19.21
N GLU A 470 -15.75 -25.73 18.17
CA GLU A 470 -16.27 -24.85 17.11
C GLU A 470 -16.98 -25.72 16.06
N ARG A 471 -18.28 -25.50 15.88
CA ARG A 471 -19.12 -26.32 14.98
C ARG A 471 -19.34 -25.73 13.60
N GLU A 472 -18.83 -24.52 13.38
CA GLU A 472 -18.92 -23.86 12.09
C GLU A 472 -18.09 -24.62 11.05
N PRO A 473 -18.63 -24.82 9.83
CA PRO A 473 -17.85 -25.37 8.73
C PRO A 473 -16.59 -24.53 8.48
N LEU A 474 -15.47 -25.18 8.20
CA LEU A 474 -14.14 -24.57 8.04
C LEU A 474 -13.58 -23.90 9.29
N GLY A 475 -14.19 -24.11 10.46
CA GLY A 475 -13.67 -23.73 11.75
C GLY A 475 -12.65 -24.73 12.31
N TYR A 476 -12.22 -24.51 13.55
CA TYR A 476 -11.21 -25.37 14.19
C TYR A 476 -11.74 -26.75 14.64
N GLY A 477 -13.05 -26.99 14.65
CA GLY A 477 -13.59 -28.20 15.25
C GLY A 477 -13.27 -28.28 16.73
N GLY A 478 -12.63 -29.36 17.18
CA GLY A 478 -12.11 -29.46 18.55
C GLY A 478 -10.91 -28.54 18.77
N LEU A 479 -10.91 -27.79 19.88
CA LEU A 479 -9.92 -26.76 20.17
C LEU A 479 -9.48 -26.80 21.63
N ILE A 480 -8.16 -26.76 21.86
CA ILE A 480 -7.55 -26.69 23.20
C ILE A 480 -6.57 -25.52 23.22
N MET A 481 -6.62 -24.70 24.27
CA MET A 481 -5.63 -23.65 24.53
C MET A 481 -4.85 -23.92 25.80
N LEU A 482 -3.53 -23.76 25.71
CA LEU A 482 -2.61 -23.84 26.86
C LEU A 482 -1.93 -22.49 27.08
N GLU A 483 -1.80 -22.09 28.36
CA GLU A 483 -0.95 -20.98 28.75
C GLU A 483 0.38 -21.51 29.28
N HIS A 484 1.48 -20.97 28.75
CA HIS A 484 2.84 -21.31 29.17
C HIS A 484 3.46 -20.10 29.86
N SER A 485 4.13 -20.34 31.00
CA SER A 485 4.80 -19.30 31.79
C SER A 485 6.21 -19.78 32.17
N PRO A 486 7.10 -19.96 31.18
CA PRO A 486 8.45 -20.44 31.45
C PRO A 486 9.29 -19.36 32.13
N GLU A 487 10.31 -19.78 32.87
CA GLU A 487 11.22 -18.87 33.57
C GLU A 487 11.99 -17.97 32.58
N GLY A 488 12.05 -16.68 32.86
CA GLY A 488 12.75 -15.69 32.04
C GLY A 488 12.03 -15.27 30.74
N CYS A 489 10.78 -15.68 30.56
CA CYS A 489 9.97 -15.34 29.40
C CYS A 489 8.61 -14.76 29.84
N PRO A 490 8.08 -13.73 29.15
CA PRO A 490 6.68 -13.38 29.32
C PRO A 490 5.76 -14.58 29.03
N PRO A 491 4.60 -14.69 29.68
CA PRO A 491 3.66 -15.77 29.38
C PRO A 491 3.12 -15.67 27.94
N PHE A 492 2.82 -16.80 27.35
CA PHE A 492 2.25 -16.91 26.00
C PHE A 492 1.27 -18.08 25.90
N LEU A 493 0.44 -18.09 24.86
CA LEU A 493 -0.53 -19.14 24.59
C LEU A 493 -0.09 -20.05 23.47
N THR A 494 -0.49 -21.33 23.51
CA THR A 494 -0.56 -22.21 22.34
C THR A 494 -1.98 -22.67 22.11
N LEU A 495 -2.38 -22.73 20.85
CA LEU A 495 -3.66 -23.24 20.40
C LEU A 495 -3.44 -24.52 19.61
N TRP A 496 -4.28 -25.52 19.86
CA TRP A 496 -4.34 -26.81 19.23
C TRP A 496 -5.72 -26.94 18.55
N GLY A 497 -5.78 -26.69 17.27
CA GLY A 497 -7.00 -26.80 16.48
C GLY A 497 -7.13 -28.17 15.81
N HIS A 498 -8.33 -28.50 15.35
CA HIS A 498 -8.67 -29.72 14.64
C HIS A 498 -8.48 -31.00 15.47
N MET A 499 -8.70 -30.87 16.80
CA MET A 499 -8.58 -31.96 17.76
C MET A 499 -9.79 -32.90 17.71
N ALA A 500 -9.56 -34.20 17.95
CA ALA A 500 -10.64 -35.15 18.15
C ALA A 500 -11.48 -34.81 19.39
N HIS A 501 -12.79 -34.99 19.31
CA HIS A 501 -13.70 -34.60 20.39
C HIS A 501 -13.48 -35.42 21.69
N GLU A 502 -12.88 -36.59 21.62
CA GLU A 502 -12.49 -37.38 22.79
C GLU A 502 -11.54 -36.61 23.71
N ALA A 503 -10.55 -35.88 23.15
CA ALA A 503 -9.60 -35.07 23.92
C ALA A 503 -10.31 -34.03 24.79
N LEU A 504 -11.43 -33.50 24.32
CA LEU A 504 -12.19 -32.43 24.99
C LEU A 504 -12.95 -32.92 26.24
N THR A 505 -13.13 -34.19 26.38
CA THR A 505 -13.76 -34.77 27.61
C THR A 505 -12.76 -35.03 28.72
N ARG A 506 -11.48 -35.11 28.38
CA ARG A 506 -10.41 -35.46 29.30
C ARG A 506 -9.78 -34.27 30.02
N LEU A 507 -9.62 -33.15 29.35
CA LEU A 507 -8.99 -31.94 29.88
C LEU A 507 -10.05 -30.91 30.28
N LYS A 508 -9.73 -30.10 31.30
CA LYS A 508 -10.58 -29.02 31.80
C LYS A 508 -9.74 -27.77 32.02
N PRO A 509 -10.33 -26.58 31.88
CA PRO A 509 -9.66 -25.33 32.25
C PRO A 509 -9.10 -25.42 33.69
N GLY A 510 -7.83 -25.04 33.84
CA GLY A 510 -7.08 -25.11 35.08
C GLY A 510 -6.22 -26.39 35.26
N ASP A 511 -6.39 -27.40 34.43
CA ASP A 511 -5.51 -28.60 34.46
C ASP A 511 -4.08 -28.21 34.11
N ARG A 512 -3.11 -28.80 34.81
CA ARG A 512 -1.68 -28.60 34.58
C ARG A 512 -1.12 -29.79 33.79
N LEU A 513 -0.40 -29.49 32.75
CA LEU A 513 0.30 -30.46 31.93
C LEU A 513 1.82 -30.24 32.03
N GLU A 514 2.57 -31.27 32.23
CA GLU A 514 4.04 -31.24 32.14
C GLU A 514 4.49 -31.33 30.68
N ALA A 515 5.69 -30.89 30.39
CA ALA A 515 6.28 -31.03 29.05
C ALA A 515 6.23 -32.50 28.60
N GLY A 516 5.82 -32.77 27.37
CA GLY A 516 5.62 -34.11 26.84
C GLY A 516 4.35 -34.82 27.28
N ALA A 517 3.47 -34.18 28.07
CA ALA A 517 2.16 -34.74 28.41
C ALA A 517 1.22 -34.77 27.19
N LEU A 518 0.37 -35.80 27.11
CA LEU A 518 -0.62 -35.96 26.04
C LEU A 518 -1.67 -34.87 26.14
N VAL A 519 -1.80 -34.04 25.09
CA VAL A 519 -2.86 -33.04 24.91
C VAL A 519 -4.12 -33.69 24.38
N GLY A 520 -4.02 -34.50 23.35
CA GLY A 520 -5.15 -35.17 22.71
C GLY A 520 -4.73 -35.90 21.43
N HIS A 521 -5.66 -36.10 20.53
CA HIS A 521 -5.44 -36.76 19.25
C HIS A 521 -5.92 -35.85 18.10
N MET A 522 -5.36 -36.03 16.92
CA MET A 522 -5.87 -35.38 15.68
C MET A 522 -7.28 -35.84 15.37
N GLY A 523 -8.17 -34.90 15.06
CA GLY A 523 -9.56 -35.18 14.70
C GLY A 523 -9.70 -35.73 13.27
N ALA A 524 -10.73 -36.55 13.07
CA ALA A 524 -11.18 -36.92 11.74
C ALA A 524 -11.93 -35.73 11.07
N ASP A 525 -12.15 -35.79 9.76
CA ASP A 525 -12.87 -34.79 8.99
C ASP A 525 -14.28 -34.46 9.55
N THR A 526 -14.93 -35.43 10.18
CA THR A 526 -16.23 -35.27 10.86
C THR A 526 -16.17 -34.46 12.17
N GLU A 527 -14.99 -34.27 12.73
CA GLU A 527 -14.76 -33.60 14.04
C GLU A 527 -13.96 -32.31 13.91
N ASN A 528 -13.25 -32.11 12.80
CA ASN A 528 -12.22 -31.08 12.64
C ASN A 528 -12.64 -29.89 11.77
N GLY A 529 -13.93 -29.68 11.54
CA GLY A 529 -14.46 -28.62 10.66
C GLY A 529 -14.52 -28.98 9.19
N GLY A 530 -14.32 -30.25 8.82
CA GLY A 530 -14.35 -30.73 7.43
C GLY A 530 -13.01 -30.58 6.70
N TRP A 531 -11.91 -30.51 7.44
CA TRP A 531 -10.57 -30.42 6.89
C TRP A 531 -9.92 -31.80 6.72
N LEU A 532 -8.88 -31.87 5.87
CA LEU A 532 -7.93 -32.97 5.89
C LEU A 532 -7.39 -33.16 7.33
N PRO A 533 -7.25 -34.42 7.84
CA PRO A 533 -6.74 -34.64 9.18
C PRO A 533 -5.36 -33.99 9.40
N HIS A 534 -5.31 -33.05 10.32
CA HIS A 534 -4.09 -32.33 10.75
C HIS A 534 -4.32 -31.68 12.11
N VAL A 535 -3.26 -31.26 12.76
CA VAL A 535 -3.33 -30.32 13.87
C VAL A 535 -2.89 -28.94 13.36
N HIS A 536 -3.72 -27.91 13.56
CA HIS A 536 -3.32 -26.53 13.46
C HIS A 536 -2.71 -26.12 14.79
N PHE A 537 -1.38 -25.97 14.81
CA PHE A 537 -0.62 -25.57 15.99
C PHE A 537 -0.20 -24.11 15.88
N GLN A 538 -0.69 -23.28 16.77
CA GLN A 538 -0.45 -21.83 16.74
C GLN A 538 -0.03 -21.32 18.11
N MET A 539 0.83 -20.30 18.16
CA MET A 539 1.15 -19.60 19.40
C MET A 539 0.62 -18.16 19.36
N SER A 540 0.37 -17.58 20.54
CA SER A 540 0.06 -16.17 20.68
C SER A 540 0.82 -15.53 21.81
N THR A 541 1.35 -14.34 21.58
CA THR A 541 1.98 -13.48 22.60
C THR A 541 0.95 -12.69 23.41
N ASP A 542 -0.31 -12.63 22.97
CA ASP A 542 -1.40 -12.02 23.71
C ASP A 542 -2.14 -13.06 24.55
N THR A 543 -1.83 -13.11 25.83
CA THR A 543 -2.44 -14.05 26.78
C THR A 543 -3.89 -13.69 27.18
N GLN A 544 -4.41 -12.56 26.71
CA GLN A 544 -5.79 -12.16 27.01
C GLN A 544 -6.78 -12.55 25.92
N LEU A 545 -6.30 -13.08 24.78
CA LEU A 545 -7.18 -13.60 23.72
C LEU A 545 -8.00 -14.79 24.24
N GLN A 546 -9.29 -14.79 23.91
CA GLN A 546 -10.17 -15.94 24.08
C GLN A 546 -10.06 -16.85 22.84
N ALA A 547 -10.47 -18.10 22.96
CA ALA A 547 -10.42 -19.05 21.86
C ALA A 547 -11.13 -18.55 20.58
N SER A 548 -12.32 -17.95 20.75
CA SER A 548 -13.11 -17.36 19.65
C SER A 548 -12.46 -16.14 18.99
N GLU A 549 -11.42 -15.58 19.60
CA GLU A 549 -10.68 -14.41 19.07
C GLU A 549 -9.39 -14.83 18.35
N PHE A 550 -8.98 -16.10 18.47
CA PHE A 550 -7.88 -16.61 17.68
C PHE A 550 -8.27 -16.68 16.20
N ILE A 551 -7.43 -16.12 15.36
CA ILE A 551 -7.58 -16.18 13.92
C ILE A 551 -6.49 -17.09 13.36
N GLY A 552 -6.87 -18.14 12.64
CA GLY A 552 -5.91 -19.05 11.97
C GLY A 552 -5.32 -18.48 10.69
N VAL A 553 -5.94 -17.42 10.18
CA VAL A 553 -5.53 -16.74 8.94
C VAL A 553 -5.67 -15.23 9.07
N GLY A 554 -4.69 -14.49 8.56
CA GLY A 554 -4.61 -13.05 8.64
C GLY A 554 -4.57 -12.37 7.27
N GLU A 555 -4.67 -11.04 7.29
CA GLU A 555 -4.50 -10.19 6.12
C GLU A 555 -3.02 -10.01 5.79
N ARG A 556 -2.70 -10.05 4.49
CA ARG A 556 -1.34 -9.79 3.99
C ARG A 556 -0.82 -8.40 4.42
N ALA A 557 -1.68 -7.40 4.39
CA ALA A 557 -1.33 -6.02 4.74
C ALA A 557 -0.79 -5.88 6.19
N TYR A 558 -1.15 -6.80 7.08
CA TYR A 558 -0.79 -6.77 8.49
C TYR A 558 0.18 -7.89 8.92
N LEU A 559 0.93 -8.46 7.97
CA LEU A 559 1.83 -9.59 8.24
C LEU A 559 2.79 -9.33 9.41
N GLU A 560 3.36 -8.13 9.52
CA GLU A 560 4.27 -7.77 10.62
C GLU A 560 3.54 -7.71 11.99
N VAL A 561 2.28 -7.35 12.00
CA VAL A 561 1.43 -7.37 13.20
C VAL A 561 1.16 -8.81 13.60
N TRP A 562 0.80 -9.64 12.62
CA TRP A 562 0.54 -11.06 12.85
C TRP A 562 1.80 -11.79 13.33
N ALA A 563 2.98 -11.45 12.82
CA ALA A 563 4.26 -12.01 13.28
C ALA A 563 4.60 -11.68 14.73
N ASP A 564 4.12 -10.57 15.27
CA ASP A 564 4.25 -10.24 16.69
C ASP A 564 3.20 -10.95 17.54
N LEU A 565 1.94 -10.95 17.08
CA LEU A 565 0.80 -11.50 17.81
C LEU A 565 0.77 -13.03 17.81
N PHE A 566 1.01 -13.61 16.64
CA PHE A 566 0.99 -15.04 16.34
C PHE A 566 2.32 -15.44 15.69
N PRO A 567 3.42 -15.49 16.46
CA PRO A 567 4.73 -15.83 15.90
C PRO A 567 4.75 -17.26 15.33
N ASP A 568 5.73 -17.52 14.46
CA ASP A 568 5.97 -18.84 13.91
C ASP A 568 6.19 -19.88 15.02
N ALA A 569 5.28 -20.84 15.10
CA ALA A 569 5.31 -21.92 16.09
C ALA A 569 6.17 -23.12 15.68
N SER A 570 6.84 -23.10 14.53
CA SER A 570 7.62 -24.22 13.99
C SER A 570 8.68 -24.73 14.96
N THR A 571 9.36 -23.81 15.65
CA THR A 571 10.38 -24.16 16.66
C THR A 571 9.77 -24.95 17.82
N LEU A 572 8.60 -24.54 18.32
CA LEU A 572 7.87 -25.27 19.36
C LEU A 572 7.33 -26.61 18.86
N ALA A 573 6.96 -26.68 17.58
CA ALA A 573 6.49 -27.92 16.94
C ALA A 573 7.62 -28.92 16.66
N GLY A 574 8.87 -28.57 16.95
CA GLY A 574 10.01 -29.44 16.70
C GLY A 574 10.34 -29.60 15.21
N ILE A 575 9.93 -28.63 14.38
CA ILE A 575 10.24 -28.62 12.95
C ILE A 575 11.58 -27.91 12.76
N PRO A 576 12.58 -28.60 12.24
CA PRO A 576 13.88 -28.00 11.96
C PRO A 576 13.75 -26.85 10.94
N ALA A 577 14.48 -25.76 11.15
CA ALA A 577 14.46 -24.60 10.25
C ALA A 577 14.85 -24.97 8.81
N GLU A 578 15.72 -25.93 8.63
CA GLU A 578 16.13 -26.48 7.33
C GLU A 578 14.99 -27.20 6.58
N THR A 579 13.90 -27.55 7.25
CA THR A 579 12.71 -28.14 6.60
C THR A 579 12.12 -27.22 5.57
N TYR A 580 12.07 -25.95 5.89
CA TYR A 580 11.55 -24.92 4.96
C TYR A 580 12.51 -24.61 3.80
N SER A 581 13.76 -25.01 3.90
CA SER A 581 14.75 -24.87 2.85
C SER A 581 14.81 -26.08 1.88
N GLN A 582 14.00 -27.14 2.10
CA GLN A 582 14.09 -28.41 1.38
C GLN A 582 13.49 -28.45 0.00
N GLU A 583 12.75 -27.43 -0.47
CA GLU A 583 12.52 -27.29 -1.90
C GLU A 583 13.82 -26.94 -2.63
N GLY A 584 14.60 -27.98 -2.95
CA GLY A 584 15.90 -27.85 -3.60
C GLY A 584 17.01 -27.39 -2.63
N ARG A 585 18.06 -26.78 -3.19
CA ARG A 585 19.26 -26.38 -2.45
C ARG A 585 18.99 -25.22 -1.51
N SER A 586 19.67 -25.16 -0.38
CA SER A 586 19.68 -24.03 0.53
C SER A 586 20.18 -22.74 -0.17
N LYS A 587 19.77 -21.57 0.33
CA LYS A 587 20.23 -20.27 -0.19
C LYS A 587 21.77 -20.16 -0.22
N ALA A 588 22.43 -20.61 0.84
CA ALA A 588 23.90 -20.62 0.94
C ALA A 588 24.54 -21.51 -0.12
N GLU A 589 23.99 -22.72 -0.34
CA GLU A 589 24.41 -23.64 -1.38
C GLU A 589 24.24 -23.09 -2.78
N ILE A 590 23.08 -22.46 -3.06
CA ILE A 590 22.83 -21.80 -4.35
C ILE A 590 23.87 -20.72 -4.59
N VAL A 591 24.13 -19.85 -3.61
CA VAL A 591 25.13 -18.78 -3.73
C VAL A 591 26.53 -19.36 -3.97
N ALA A 592 26.92 -20.41 -3.23
CA ALA A 592 28.21 -21.09 -3.43
C ALA A 592 28.30 -21.72 -4.83
N LYS A 593 27.28 -22.46 -5.25
CA LYS A 593 27.22 -23.09 -6.59
C LYS A 593 27.20 -22.05 -7.72
N ARG A 594 26.51 -20.94 -7.56
CA ARG A 594 26.54 -19.82 -8.53
C ARG A 594 27.97 -19.33 -8.76
N LYS A 595 28.76 -19.15 -7.68
CA LYS A 595 30.16 -18.71 -7.78
C LYS A 595 31.06 -19.72 -8.51
N GLN A 596 30.72 -21.01 -8.44
CA GLN A 596 31.49 -22.08 -9.07
C GLN A 596 31.09 -22.30 -10.56
N LEU A 597 29.77 -22.19 -10.85
CA LEU A 597 29.22 -22.70 -12.11
C LEU A 597 28.77 -21.60 -13.06
N LEU A 598 28.55 -20.40 -12.59
CA LEU A 598 28.07 -19.28 -13.39
C LEU A 598 29.15 -18.19 -13.50
N LEU A 599 28.99 -17.32 -14.49
CA LEU A 599 29.91 -16.19 -14.67
C LEU A 599 29.97 -15.31 -13.40
N PRO A 600 31.16 -14.98 -12.91
CA PRO A 600 31.31 -14.18 -11.68
C PRO A 600 30.67 -12.80 -11.73
N ASN A 601 30.51 -12.25 -12.94
CA ASN A 601 29.87 -10.94 -13.17
C ASN A 601 28.34 -11.03 -13.38
N LEU A 602 27.74 -12.22 -13.25
CA LEU A 602 26.28 -12.37 -13.15
C LEU A 602 25.85 -11.98 -11.74
N SER A 603 25.63 -10.67 -11.55
CA SER A 603 25.39 -10.07 -10.25
C SER A 603 24.07 -10.47 -9.62
N ILE A 604 24.04 -10.44 -8.28
CA ILE A 604 22.83 -10.43 -7.46
C ILE A 604 22.63 -8.99 -6.98
N SER A 605 21.39 -8.49 -7.02
CA SER A 605 21.11 -7.07 -6.80
C SER A 605 21.28 -6.61 -5.35
N TYR A 606 21.29 -7.52 -4.36
CA TYR A 606 21.38 -7.19 -2.93
C TYR A 606 22.26 -8.18 -2.16
N SER A 607 22.74 -7.75 -0.98
CA SER A 607 23.71 -8.50 -0.18
C SER A 607 23.13 -9.76 0.47
N ASP A 608 21.84 -9.73 0.82
CA ASP A 608 21.11 -10.92 1.32
C ASP A 608 20.07 -11.37 0.29
N PRO A 609 20.43 -12.23 -0.68
CA PRO A 609 19.55 -12.65 -1.76
C PRO A 609 18.38 -13.49 -1.25
N ILE A 610 17.20 -13.25 -1.81
CA ILE A 610 15.99 -14.01 -1.52
C ILE A 610 15.90 -15.20 -2.49
N LYS A 611 15.50 -16.37 -1.99
CA LYS A 611 15.17 -17.53 -2.80
C LYS A 611 13.68 -17.53 -3.08
N PHE A 612 13.27 -17.01 -4.23
CA PHE A 612 11.88 -17.09 -4.67
C PHE A 612 11.59 -18.47 -5.27
N VAL A 613 10.41 -19.01 -4.95
CA VAL A 613 9.96 -20.32 -5.42
C VAL A 613 8.65 -20.24 -6.20
N ARG A 614 7.88 -19.16 -6.05
CA ARG A 614 6.61 -18.95 -6.73
C ARG A 614 6.39 -17.48 -7.07
N GLY A 615 5.69 -17.23 -8.15
CA GLY A 615 5.12 -15.92 -8.48
C GLY A 615 3.61 -16.05 -8.67
N ASP A 616 2.84 -15.01 -8.27
CA ASP A 616 1.39 -14.98 -8.34
C ASP A 616 0.92 -13.53 -8.52
N GLY A 617 0.43 -13.19 -9.70
CA GLY A 617 0.03 -11.83 -10.02
C GLY A 617 1.18 -10.84 -9.78
N VAL A 618 1.00 -9.92 -8.85
CA VAL A 618 2.01 -8.91 -8.47
C VAL A 618 2.96 -9.37 -7.36
N TRP A 619 2.86 -10.63 -6.93
CA TRP A 619 3.59 -11.14 -5.78
C TRP A 619 4.66 -12.16 -6.16
N LEU A 620 5.81 -12.05 -5.50
CA LEU A 620 6.85 -13.06 -5.47
C LEU A 620 6.88 -13.72 -4.08
N ILE A 621 6.95 -15.04 -4.02
CA ILE A 621 6.85 -15.80 -2.79
C ILE A 621 8.16 -16.55 -2.59
N ASP A 622 8.76 -16.39 -1.41
CA ASP A 622 10.02 -17.04 -1.05
C ASP A 622 9.78 -18.49 -0.58
N ASN A 623 10.87 -19.20 -0.32
CA ASN A 623 10.86 -20.58 0.16
C ASN A 623 10.35 -20.74 1.61
N PHE A 624 10.00 -19.65 2.28
CA PHE A 624 9.33 -19.64 3.58
C PHE A 624 7.86 -19.25 3.49
N GLY A 625 7.32 -19.08 2.27
CA GLY A 625 5.94 -18.65 2.04
C GLY A 625 5.69 -17.15 2.16
N ARG A 626 6.72 -16.32 2.40
CA ARG A 626 6.58 -14.88 2.50
C ARG A 626 6.34 -14.27 1.13
N ALA A 627 5.32 -13.43 1.03
CA ALA A 627 4.99 -12.70 -0.18
C ALA A 627 5.66 -11.33 -0.21
N TYR A 628 6.22 -10.98 -1.36
CA TYR A 628 6.86 -9.69 -1.64
C TYR A 628 6.14 -9.04 -2.80
N LEU A 629 5.68 -7.80 -2.63
CA LEU A 629 5.14 -7.02 -3.74
C LEU A 629 6.26 -6.72 -4.73
N ASP A 630 6.10 -7.19 -5.97
CA ASP A 630 7.10 -6.97 -7.02
C ASP A 630 6.96 -5.57 -7.63
N CYS A 631 7.73 -4.64 -7.13
CA CYS A 631 7.87 -3.30 -7.68
C CYS A 631 9.12 -3.14 -8.57
N PHE A 632 9.79 -4.24 -8.94
CA PHE A 632 11.07 -4.22 -9.65
C PHE A 632 11.01 -4.86 -11.03
N ASN A 633 10.39 -6.06 -11.18
CA ASN A 633 10.37 -6.77 -12.45
C ASN A 633 9.42 -6.09 -13.46
N ASN A 634 9.96 -5.75 -14.62
CA ASN A 634 9.22 -5.16 -15.73
C ASN A 634 8.91 -6.14 -16.86
N VAL A 635 9.09 -7.44 -16.63
CA VAL A 635 8.93 -8.52 -17.61
C VAL A 635 7.53 -9.11 -17.57
N CYS A 636 7.03 -9.42 -16.35
CA CYS A 636 5.72 -10.02 -16.15
C CYS A 636 4.63 -8.93 -16.14
N HIS A 637 4.26 -8.44 -17.31
CA HIS A 637 3.37 -7.28 -17.47
C HIS A 637 1.93 -7.53 -17.00
N LEU A 638 1.42 -8.75 -17.20
CA LEU A 638 0.12 -9.21 -16.72
C LEU A 638 0.20 -9.82 -15.31
N GLY A 639 1.37 -9.82 -14.71
CA GLY A 639 1.66 -10.50 -13.45
C GLY A 639 2.35 -11.86 -13.64
N HIS A 640 2.94 -12.33 -12.54
CA HIS A 640 3.60 -13.63 -12.49
C HIS A 640 2.59 -14.77 -12.65
N SER A 641 2.98 -15.81 -13.37
CA SER A 641 2.21 -17.05 -13.52
C SER A 641 0.76 -16.82 -14.00
N HIS A 642 0.53 -15.83 -14.90
CA HIS A 642 -0.81 -15.53 -15.39
C HIS A 642 -1.47 -16.79 -15.98
N PRO A 643 -2.64 -17.22 -15.49
CA PRO A 643 -3.22 -18.54 -15.81
C PRO A 643 -3.40 -18.78 -17.32
N ASP A 644 -3.93 -17.81 -18.05
CA ASP A 644 -4.20 -17.96 -19.48
C ASP A 644 -2.92 -18.02 -20.31
N VAL A 645 -1.90 -17.28 -19.92
CA VAL A 645 -0.57 -17.32 -20.57
C VAL A 645 0.08 -18.69 -20.35
N VAL A 646 0.05 -19.18 -19.10
CA VAL A 646 0.58 -20.52 -18.76
C VAL A 646 -0.17 -21.62 -19.51
N GLN A 647 -1.52 -21.53 -19.59
CA GLN A 647 -2.33 -22.50 -20.30
C GLN A 647 -2.09 -22.48 -21.80
N ALA A 648 -1.92 -21.31 -22.43
CA ALA A 648 -1.60 -21.17 -23.84
C ALA A 648 -0.24 -21.79 -24.15
N LEU A 649 0.76 -21.52 -23.30
CA LEU A 649 2.09 -22.11 -23.42
C LEU A 649 1.99 -23.65 -23.37
N ALA A 650 1.38 -24.22 -22.33
CA ALA A 650 1.27 -25.65 -22.13
C ALA A 650 0.50 -26.34 -23.26
N ARG A 651 -0.63 -25.75 -23.68
CA ARG A 651 -1.49 -26.27 -24.78
C ARG A 651 -0.72 -26.31 -26.09
N GLN A 652 -0.01 -25.24 -26.45
CA GLN A 652 0.71 -25.23 -27.71
C GLN A 652 1.96 -26.11 -27.66
N ALA A 653 2.69 -26.13 -26.55
CA ALA A 653 3.86 -27.00 -26.37
C ALA A 653 3.52 -28.49 -26.47
N SER A 654 2.33 -28.90 -26.00
CA SER A 654 1.86 -30.28 -26.10
C SER A 654 1.46 -30.69 -27.52
N ARG A 655 1.26 -29.73 -28.43
CA ARG A 655 0.84 -29.99 -29.82
C ARG A 655 2.00 -29.93 -30.79
N LEU A 656 2.71 -28.82 -30.82
CA LEU A 656 3.82 -28.59 -31.74
C LEU A 656 4.61 -27.37 -31.32
N ASN A 657 5.93 -27.51 -31.25
CA ASN A 657 6.86 -26.38 -31.25
C ASN A 657 7.94 -26.62 -32.33
N THR A 658 8.04 -25.73 -33.31
CA THR A 658 8.98 -25.84 -34.44
C THR A 658 9.44 -24.44 -34.91
N ASN A 659 10.26 -24.35 -35.89
CA ASN A 659 10.79 -23.10 -36.40
C ASN A 659 9.96 -22.55 -37.58
N THR A 660 10.26 -21.33 -38.00
CA THR A 660 9.54 -20.56 -39.02
C THR A 660 9.72 -21.06 -40.47
N ARG A 661 10.51 -22.11 -40.69
CA ARG A 661 10.59 -22.74 -42.00
C ARG A 661 9.37 -23.58 -42.36
N TYR A 662 8.49 -23.85 -41.33
CA TYR A 662 7.23 -24.54 -41.52
C TYR A 662 6.09 -23.58 -41.32
N LEU A 663 5.03 -23.71 -42.11
CA LEU A 663 3.86 -22.85 -41.95
C LEU A 663 3.12 -23.15 -40.66
N HIS A 664 2.74 -22.07 -39.96
CA HIS A 664 1.90 -22.12 -38.77
C HIS A 664 1.09 -20.83 -38.65
N ASP A 665 -0.22 -20.94 -38.33
CA ASP A 665 -1.14 -19.81 -38.32
C ASP A 665 -0.76 -18.77 -37.26
N SER A 666 -0.28 -19.22 -36.06
CA SER A 666 -0.05 -18.34 -34.92
C SER A 666 0.97 -17.21 -35.16
N ILE A 667 1.98 -17.43 -36.02
CA ILE A 667 2.97 -16.40 -36.31
C ILE A 667 2.34 -15.28 -37.16
N VAL A 668 1.48 -15.63 -38.10
CA VAL A 668 0.78 -14.65 -38.96
C VAL A 668 -0.25 -13.89 -38.15
N GLU A 669 -1.09 -14.62 -37.40
CA GLU A 669 -2.08 -14.01 -36.50
C GLU A 669 -1.43 -13.04 -35.49
N TYR A 670 -0.30 -13.46 -34.91
CA TYR A 670 0.39 -12.59 -33.95
C TYR A 670 0.99 -11.35 -34.62
N ALA A 671 1.59 -11.51 -35.82
CA ALA A 671 2.12 -10.38 -36.58
C ALA A 671 1.00 -9.38 -36.95
N GLU A 672 -0.17 -9.87 -37.40
CA GLU A 672 -1.31 -9.04 -37.74
C GLU A 672 -1.79 -8.23 -36.51
N ARG A 673 -1.98 -8.89 -35.37
CA ARG A 673 -2.46 -8.22 -34.15
C ARG A 673 -1.43 -7.23 -33.58
N LEU A 674 -0.15 -7.60 -33.62
CA LEU A 674 0.92 -6.74 -33.13
C LEU A 674 1.04 -5.48 -33.97
N THR A 675 1.07 -5.62 -35.30
CA THR A 675 1.17 -4.46 -36.19
C THR A 675 -0.05 -3.55 -36.14
N ALA A 676 -1.24 -4.11 -35.81
CA ALA A 676 -2.45 -3.34 -35.65
C ALA A 676 -2.43 -2.41 -34.41
N THR A 677 -1.51 -2.60 -33.47
CA THR A 677 -1.31 -1.69 -32.31
C THR A 677 -0.37 -0.53 -32.60
N LEU A 678 0.26 -0.54 -33.77
CA LEU A 678 1.27 0.44 -34.16
C LEU A 678 0.69 1.48 -35.13
N PRO A 679 1.29 2.67 -35.24
CA PRO A 679 0.91 3.66 -36.24
C PRO A 679 1.03 3.13 -37.68
N GLU A 680 0.21 3.72 -38.57
CA GLU A 680 0.26 3.41 -40.02
C GLU A 680 1.68 3.53 -40.57
N GLY A 681 2.08 2.60 -41.44
CA GLY A 681 3.43 2.49 -41.99
C GLY A 681 4.34 1.47 -41.32
N LEU A 682 4.15 1.18 -40.02
CA LEU A 682 4.88 0.13 -39.31
C LEU A 682 4.14 -1.21 -39.47
N ALA A 683 4.40 -1.91 -40.55
CA ALA A 683 3.55 -3.01 -41.04
C ALA A 683 4.25 -4.36 -41.20
N VAL A 684 5.57 -4.45 -40.97
CA VAL A 684 6.34 -5.69 -41.17
C VAL A 684 7.01 -6.09 -39.88
N ALA A 685 6.56 -7.22 -39.33
CA ALA A 685 7.09 -7.77 -38.09
C ALA A 685 8.15 -8.87 -38.36
N SER A 686 9.17 -8.90 -37.50
CA SER A 686 10.13 -10.00 -37.37
C SER A 686 10.33 -10.31 -35.89
N PHE A 687 10.36 -11.60 -35.53
CA PHE A 687 10.46 -12.03 -34.15
C PHE A 687 11.88 -12.42 -33.75
N GLY A 688 12.17 -12.37 -32.44
CA GLY A 688 13.42 -12.79 -31.80
C GLY A 688 13.13 -13.42 -30.44
N CYS A 689 14.18 -13.78 -29.70
CA CYS A 689 14.08 -14.37 -28.35
C CYS A 689 14.47 -13.40 -27.24
N SER A 690 15.10 -12.30 -27.54
CA SER A 690 15.54 -11.28 -26.59
C SER A 690 15.56 -9.87 -27.18
N GLY A 691 15.47 -8.85 -26.33
CA GLY A 691 15.62 -7.45 -26.77
C GLY A 691 16.96 -7.18 -27.45
N SER A 692 18.03 -7.87 -27.04
CA SER A 692 19.34 -7.77 -27.70
C SER A 692 19.31 -8.29 -29.13
N GLU A 693 18.60 -9.38 -29.41
CA GLU A 693 18.41 -9.87 -30.77
C GLU A 693 17.59 -8.90 -31.61
N ALA A 694 16.49 -8.40 -31.07
CA ALA A 694 15.63 -7.42 -31.72
C ALA A 694 16.42 -6.16 -32.10
N ASN A 695 17.12 -5.57 -31.13
CA ASN A 695 17.94 -4.39 -31.41
C ASN A 695 19.04 -4.67 -32.43
N SER A 696 19.77 -5.77 -32.34
CA SER A 696 20.79 -6.12 -33.36
C SER A 696 20.20 -6.30 -34.76
N LEU A 697 19.01 -6.91 -34.90
CA LEU A 697 18.31 -7.02 -36.16
C LEU A 697 17.89 -5.65 -36.69
N MET A 698 17.33 -4.81 -35.87
CA MET A 698 16.90 -3.44 -36.21
C MET A 698 18.08 -2.61 -36.72
N LEU A 699 19.26 -2.69 -36.07
CA LEU A 699 20.46 -2.01 -36.52
C LEU A 699 20.97 -2.53 -37.89
N ARG A 700 20.91 -3.84 -38.13
CA ARG A 700 21.27 -4.45 -39.39
C ARG A 700 20.36 -3.95 -40.52
N MET A 701 19.05 -3.88 -40.29
CA MET A 701 18.09 -3.33 -41.24
C MET A 701 18.39 -1.86 -41.54
N ALA A 702 18.62 -1.05 -40.52
CA ALA A 702 18.90 0.38 -40.67
C ALA A 702 20.20 0.63 -41.44
N ARG A 703 21.28 -0.08 -41.13
CA ARG A 703 22.56 0.05 -41.88
C ARG A 703 22.45 -0.43 -43.31
N ASN A 704 21.73 -1.54 -43.53
CA ASN A 704 21.52 -2.04 -44.90
C ASN A 704 20.72 -1.05 -45.73
N HIS A 705 19.69 -0.45 -45.19
CA HIS A 705 18.83 0.51 -45.85
C HIS A 705 19.56 1.82 -46.17
N THR A 706 20.30 2.37 -45.24
CA THR A 706 21.02 3.64 -45.40
C THR A 706 22.37 3.52 -46.11
N GLY A 707 22.94 2.32 -46.14
CA GLY A 707 24.32 2.09 -46.62
C GLY A 707 25.40 2.72 -45.73
N ARG A 708 25.05 3.11 -44.51
CA ARG A 708 25.90 3.83 -43.55
C ARG A 708 26.10 3.03 -42.26
N ASN A 709 27.07 3.46 -41.42
CA ASN A 709 27.38 2.76 -40.16
C ASN A 709 27.24 3.61 -38.91
N ASP A 710 27.20 4.93 -39.04
CA ASP A 710 27.30 5.85 -37.91
C ASP A 710 25.96 5.98 -37.16
N ALA A 711 26.06 5.97 -35.85
CA ALA A 711 24.92 5.99 -34.96
C ALA A 711 24.96 7.21 -34.06
N ILE A 712 23.82 7.82 -33.80
CA ILE A 712 23.62 8.77 -32.70
C ILE A 712 22.86 8.06 -31.60
N VAL A 713 23.38 8.11 -30.36
CA VAL A 713 22.77 7.53 -29.17
C VAL A 713 22.71 8.56 -28.05
N LEU A 714 21.86 8.35 -27.04
CA LEU A 714 21.78 9.20 -25.85
C LEU A 714 22.79 8.77 -24.79
N ASP A 715 23.33 9.72 -24.05
CA ASP A 715 24.13 9.41 -22.86
C ASP A 715 23.32 8.51 -21.88
N TRP A 716 24.01 7.65 -21.16
CA TRP A 716 23.41 6.65 -20.25
C TRP A 716 22.50 5.61 -20.92
N ALA A 717 22.33 5.59 -22.23
CA ALA A 717 21.51 4.58 -22.89
C ALA A 717 22.05 3.16 -22.70
N TYR A 718 21.11 2.18 -22.73
CA TYR A 718 21.41 0.76 -22.68
C TYR A 718 20.51 -0.01 -23.64
N HIS A 719 21.10 -0.68 -24.63
CA HIS A 719 20.36 -1.34 -25.71
C HIS A 719 20.55 -2.85 -25.78
N GLY A 720 21.37 -3.44 -24.94
CA GLY A 720 21.57 -4.89 -24.89
C GLY A 720 23.00 -5.34 -24.62
N THR A 721 23.26 -6.65 -24.82
CA THR A 721 24.46 -7.35 -24.38
C THR A 721 25.35 -7.88 -25.51
N THR A 722 24.96 -7.77 -26.80
CA THR A 722 25.86 -8.07 -27.92
C THR A 722 26.98 -7.03 -28.01
N GLN A 723 28.12 -7.36 -28.57
CA GLN A 723 29.25 -6.42 -28.66
C GLN A 723 28.84 -5.12 -29.36
N GLU A 724 28.10 -5.22 -30.43
CA GLU A 724 27.56 -4.07 -31.16
C GLU A 724 26.69 -3.15 -30.29
N LEU A 725 25.81 -3.74 -29.44
CA LEU A 725 24.92 -2.98 -28.55
C LEU A 725 25.68 -2.44 -27.34
N ILE A 726 26.75 -3.10 -26.90
CA ILE A 726 27.64 -2.56 -25.88
C ILE A 726 28.34 -1.31 -26.41
N ASP A 727 28.78 -1.32 -27.66
CA ASP A 727 29.41 -0.15 -28.31
C ASP A 727 28.45 1.03 -28.46
N LEU A 728 27.11 0.78 -28.52
CA LEU A 728 26.05 1.77 -28.59
C LEU A 728 25.44 2.13 -27.22
N SER A 729 25.95 1.59 -26.14
CA SER A 729 25.43 1.77 -24.78
C SER A 729 26.42 2.54 -23.90
N PRO A 730 26.33 3.88 -23.80
CA PRO A 730 27.16 4.68 -22.89
C PRO A 730 27.20 4.17 -21.46
N TYR A 731 26.05 3.67 -20.95
CA TYR A 731 25.95 2.99 -19.66
C TYR A 731 26.97 1.84 -19.49
N LYS A 732 27.39 1.17 -20.58
CA LYS A 732 28.35 0.06 -20.53
C LYS A 732 29.79 0.53 -20.85
N TYR A 733 30.01 1.23 -21.93
CA TYR A 733 31.38 1.54 -22.36
C TYR A 733 32.07 2.63 -21.52
N LYS A 734 31.29 3.46 -20.77
CA LYS A 734 31.83 4.45 -19.83
C LYS A 734 32.17 3.87 -18.45
N ARG A 735 31.73 2.64 -18.14
CA ARG A 735 31.98 2.03 -16.84
C ARG A 735 33.37 1.39 -16.73
N LYS A 736 33.75 1.00 -15.50
CA LYS A 736 35.00 0.25 -15.23
C LYS A 736 35.07 -0.97 -16.15
N ALA A 737 36.16 -1.12 -16.85
CA ALA A 737 36.42 -2.11 -17.90
C ALA A 737 35.67 -1.88 -19.24
N GLY A 738 34.96 -0.79 -19.40
CA GLY A 738 34.49 -0.34 -20.73
C GLY A 738 35.65 0.14 -21.58
N LYS A 739 35.53 -0.06 -22.92
CA LYS A 739 36.60 0.31 -23.88
C LYS A 739 36.51 1.75 -24.38
N GLY A 740 35.59 2.53 -23.83
CA GLY A 740 35.26 3.86 -24.34
C GLY A 740 34.34 3.84 -25.56
N ARG A 741 34.00 4.98 -26.06
CA ARG A 741 33.10 5.19 -27.20
C ARG A 741 33.75 4.72 -28.50
N ALA A 742 33.06 3.90 -29.29
CA ALA A 742 33.50 3.48 -30.58
C ALA A 742 33.48 4.65 -31.64
N GLU A 743 34.32 4.61 -32.65
CA GLU A 743 34.48 5.69 -33.61
C GLU A 743 33.20 6.03 -34.41
N HIS A 744 32.37 5.01 -34.66
CA HIS A 744 31.11 5.18 -35.39
C HIS A 744 29.92 5.59 -34.52
N VAL A 745 30.16 5.88 -33.25
CA VAL A 745 29.13 6.26 -32.26
C VAL A 745 29.27 7.73 -31.90
N PHE A 746 28.17 8.47 -32.03
CA PHE A 746 28.05 9.87 -31.65
C PHE A 746 27.05 9.98 -30.51
N GLU A 747 27.48 10.61 -29.43
CA GLU A 747 26.74 10.65 -28.18
C GLU A 747 26.12 12.02 -27.96
N ALA A 748 24.81 12.07 -27.83
CA ALA A 748 24.04 13.26 -27.47
C ALA A 748 23.65 13.25 -25.98
N ALA A 749 23.39 14.42 -25.43
CA ALA A 749 22.96 14.55 -24.04
C ALA A 749 21.60 13.86 -23.80
N VAL A 750 21.47 13.15 -22.69
CA VAL A 750 20.18 12.59 -22.26
C VAL A 750 19.27 13.72 -21.77
N PRO A 751 18.01 13.79 -22.21
CA PRO A 751 17.09 14.88 -21.86
C PRO A 751 16.53 14.71 -20.43
N ASP A 752 17.27 15.20 -19.44
CA ASP A 752 16.84 15.23 -18.03
C ASP A 752 16.08 16.53 -17.75
N ALA A 753 14.78 16.52 -18.00
CA ALA A 753 13.91 17.68 -17.81
C ALA A 753 13.87 18.13 -16.34
N TYR A 754 13.93 17.19 -15.39
CA TYR A 754 13.87 17.51 -13.97
C TYR A 754 15.06 18.39 -13.53
N ARG A 755 16.29 18.01 -13.87
CA ARG A 755 17.48 18.80 -13.50
C ARG A 755 17.63 20.07 -14.33
N ALA A 756 17.10 20.08 -15.56
CA ALA A 756 17.21 21.23 -16.45
C ALA A 756 16.18 22.32 -16.16
N ALA A 757 15.07 21.99 -15.50
CA ALA A 757 14.02 22.94 -15.16
C ALA A 757 14.49 24.10 -14.26
N ASP A 758 15.53 23.88 -13.46
CA ASP A 758 16.14 24.94 -12.63
C ASP A 758 16.93 25.98 -13.44
N HIS A 759 17.25 25.66 -14.70
CA HIS A 759 18.13 26.47 -15.54
C HIS A 759 17.44 27.01 -16.79
N TRP A 760 16.40 26.36 -17.27
CA TRP A 760 15.73 26.70 -18.52
C TRP A 760 14.20 26.64 -18.41
N PRO A 761 13.47 27.48 -19.16
CA PRO A 761 12.01 27.35 -19.26
C PRO A 761 11.60 25.97 -19.77
N VAL A 762 10.56 25.40 -19.18
CA VAL A 762 10.11 24.03 -19.46
C VAL A 762 9.73 23.87 -20.95
N GLU A 763 9.10 24.87 -21.54
CA GLU A 763 8.68 24.92 -22.94
C GLU A 763 9.84 24.93 -23.96
N GLU A 764 11.06 25.28 -23.50
CA GLU A 764 12.24 25.31 -24.35
C GLU A 764 13.08 24.02 -24.26
N LEU A 765 12.84 23.19 -23.24
CA LEU A 765 13.69 22.05 -22.93
C LEU A 765 13.83 21.08 -24.11
N GLY A 766 12.74 20.77 -24.81
CA GLY A 766 12.77 19.87 -25.97
C GLY A 766 13.75 20.33 -27.03
N LYS A 767 13.66 21.59 -27.43
CA LYS A 767 14.56 22.19 -28.43
C LYS A 767 16.01 22.28 -27.95
N ARG A 768 16.23 22.65 -26.70
CA ARG A 768 17.57 22.78 -26.13
C ARG A 768 18.29 21.43 -26.06
N PHE A 769 17.62 20.37 -25.65
CA PHE A 769 18.21 19.05 -25.68
C PHE A 769 18.40 18.52 -27.11
N ALA A 770 17.47 18.80 -28.04
CA ALA A 770 17.62 18.44 -29.43
C ALA A 770 18.85 19.11 -30.10
N GLN A 771 19.27 20.28 -29.61
CA GLN A 771 20.47 20.96 -30.05
C GLN A 771 21.74 20.08 -29.85
N SER A 772 21.79 19.25 -28.80
CA SER A 772 22.91 18.29 -28.66
C SER A 772 22.98 17.25 -29.77
N VAL A 773 21.84 16.84 -30.31
CA VAL A 773 21.79 15.94 -31.49
C VAL A 773 22.25 16.71 -32.75
N ALA A 774 21.81 17.95 -32.90
CA ALA A 774 22.27 18.81 -34.02
C ALA A 774 23.80 18.98 -34.01
N GLU A 775 24.41 19.15 -32.83
CA GLU A 775 25.87 19.25 -32.67
C GLU A 775 26.59 17.96 -33.12
N GLN A 776 26.00 16.78 -32.84
CA GLN A 776 26.56 15.52 -33.34
C GLN A 776 26.46 15.41 -34.85
N ILE A 777 25.33 15.81 -35.43
CA ILE A 777 25.14 15.84 -36.88
C ILE A 777 26.17 16.80 -37.53
N ASP A 778 26.37 17.99 -36.98
CA ASP A 778 27.38 18.94 -37.47
C ASP A 778 28.80 18.39 -37.33
N SER A 779 29.10 17.65 -36.27
CA SER A 779 30.37 16.95 -36.09
C SER A 779 30.59 15.87 -37.17
N MET A 780 29.55 15.12 -37.50
CA MET A 780 29.58 14.12 -38.59
C MET A 780 29.81 14.80 -39.92
N ARG A 781 29.08 15.87 -40.24
CA ARG A 781 29.23 16.63 -41.49
C ARG A 781 30.65 17.15 -41.69
N LYS A 782 31.28 17.70 -40.67
CA LYS A 782 32.67 18.17 -40.68
C LYS A 782 33.66 17.04 -41.04
N GLN A 783 33.30 15.80 -40.74
CA GLN A 783 34.09 14.61 -41.05
C GLN A 783 33.68 13.93 -42.37
N GLY A 784 32.75 14.54 -43.14
CA GLY A 784 32.21 13.94 -44.38
C GLY A 784 31.34 12.69 -44.13
N ARG A 785 30.74 12.62 -42.94
CA ARG A 785 29.91 11.49 -42.47
C ARG A 785 28.46 11.94 -42.26
N ALA A 786 27.56 10.99 -42.19
CA ALA A 786 26.17 11.23 -41.92
C ALA A 786 25.56 10.05 -41.13
N PRO A 787 24.55 10.27 -40.28
CA PRO A 787 24.00 9.18 -39.46
C PRO A 787 23.34 8.10 -40.32
N ALA A 788 23.56 6.85 -39.96
CA ALA A 788 22.73 5.73 -40.41
C ALA A 788 21.39 5.77 -39.63
N PHE A 789 21.47 6.05 -38.35
CA PHE A 789 20.31 6.12 -37.49
C PHE A 789 20.55 6.91 -36.18
N PHE A 790 19.46 7.36 -35.61
CA PHE A 790 19.34 7.74 -34.19
C PHE A 790 18.64 6.60 -33.45
N LEU A 791 19.19 6.12 -32.33
CA LEU A 791 18.65 5.06 -31.51
C LEU A 791 18.42 5.57 -30.08
N ALA A 792 17.21 5.45 -29.57
CA ALA A 792 16.89 5.82 -28.21
C ALA A 792 15.85 4.87 -27.60
N GLU A 793 16.02 4.57 -26.29
CA GLU A 793 14.90 4.11 -25.46
C GLU A 793 13.87 5.25 -25.42
N SER A 794 12.59 4.97 -25.67
CA SER A 794 11.55 6.02 -25.64
C SER A 794 11.36 6.65 -24.26
N ILE A 795 11.75 5.94 -23.20
CA ILE A 795 11.96 6.46 -21.85
C ILE A 795 13.27 5.84 -21.34
N PRO A 796 14.38 6.58 -21.30
CA PRO A 796 15.69 6.07 -20.89
C PRO A 796 15.65 5.51 -19.46
N SER A 797 15.77 4.19 -19.33
CA SER A 797 15.52 3.49 -18.08
C SER A 797 16.71 3.54 -17.13
N VAL A 798 17.90 3.18 -17.58
CA VAL A 798 19.11 3.20 -16.72
C VAL A 798 19.63 4.61 -16.47
N ALA A 799 19.18 5.59 -17.22
CA ALA A 799 19.43 7.01 -16.98
C ALA A 799 18.55 7.58 -15.86
N GLY A 800 17.48 6.88 -15.42
CA GLY A 800 16.62 7.29 -14.32
C GLY A 800 15.12 7.30 -14.61
N GLN A 801 14.64 6.58 -15.61
CA GLN A 801 13.25 6.58 -16.08
C GLN A 801 12.82 7.99 -16.53
N LEU A 802 13.60 8.58 -17.42
CA LEU A 802 13.44 9.97 -17.82
C LEU A 802 12.38 10.13 -18.90
N PHE A 803 11.33 10.89 -18.64
CA PHE A 803 10.37 11.30 -19.65
C PHE A 803 10.97 12.43 -20.50
N PHE A 804 10.87 12.29 -21.81
CA PHE A 804 11.37 13.31 -22.71
C PHE A 804 10.55 14.60 -22.61
N PRO A 805 11.21 15.78 -22.60
CA PRO A 805 10.50 17.05 -22.68
C PRO A 805 9.71 17.15 -23.99
N GLU A 806 8.65 17.96 -23.92
CA GLU A 806 7.74 18.14 -25.06
C GLU A 806 8.50 18.52 -26.34
N ASN A 807 8.08 17.96 -27.47
CA ASN A 807 8.64 18.16 -28.81
C ASN A 807 10.08 17.66 -29.02
N TYR A 808 10.73 17.02 -28.03
CA TYR A 808 12.12 16.58 -28.18
C TYR A 808 12.31 15.61 -29.34
N LEU A 809 11.57 14.51 -29.40
CA LEU A 809 11.69 13.54 -30.47
C LEU A 809 11.21 14.10 -31.83
N GLN A 810 10.26 15.03 -31.86
CA GLN A 810 9.83 15.68 -33.09
C GLN A 810 10.98 16.45 -33.74
N GLU A 811 11.72 17.24 -32.98
CA GLU A 811 12.88 17.99 -33.44
C GLU A 811 14.01 17.03 -33.87
N VAL A 812 14.29 16.01 -33.06
CA VAL A 812 15.35 15.03 -33.36
C VAL A 812 15.06 14.24 -34.64
N TYR A 813 13.84 13.71 -34.78
CA TYR A 813 13.48 12.90 -35.95
C TYR A 813 13.52 13.73 -37.23
N ALA A 814 13.06 14.97 -37.16
CA ALA A 814 13.16 15.88 -38.32
C ALA A 814 14.62 16.09 -38.79
N MET A 815 15.53 16.35 -37.84
CA MET A 815 16.96 16.57 -38.14
C MET A 815 17.64 15.32 -38.70
N VAL A 816 17.42 14.17 -38.08
CA VAL A 816 18.06 12.91 -38.49
C VAL A 816 17.57 12.47 -39.87
N ARG A 817 16.27 12.57 -40.13
CA ARG A 817 15.68 12.25 -41.43
C ARG A 817 16.14 13.22 -42.54
N ALA A 818 16.36 14.49 -42.24
CA ALA A 818 16.93 15.48 -43.19
C ALA A 818 18.32 15.07 -43.64
N GLU A 819 19.09 14.32 -42.83
CA GLU A 819 20.37 13.73 -43.20
C GLU A 819 20.25 12.36 -43.90
N GLY A 820 19.04 11.87 -44.10
CA GLY A 820 18.79 10.54 -44.65
C GLY A 820 19.09 9.40 -43.68
N GLY A 821 19.14 9.68 -42.40
CA GLY A 821 19.23 8.69 -41.32
C GLY A 821 17.86 8.19 -40.86
N LEU A 822 17.79 7.04 -40.19
CA LEU A 822 16.56 6.46 -39.65
C LEU A 822 16.41 6.78 -38.17
N CYS A 823 15.17 6.83 -37.72
CA CYS A 823 14.82 7.00 -36.28
C CYS A 823 14.31 5.68 -35.73
N LEU A 824 15.06 5.11 -34.78
CA LEU A 824 14.82 3.79 -34.19
C LEU A 824 14.36 3.94 -32.75
N ALA A 825 13.20 3.36 -32.41
CA ALA A 825 12.67 3.37 -31.07
C ALA A 825 12.93 2.03 -30.34
N ASP A 826 13.62 2.08 -29.22
CA ASP A 826 13.78 0.94 -28.31
C ASP A 826 12.64 0.93 -27.27
N GLU A 827 11.61 0.14 -27.54
CA GLU A 827 10.45 -0.08 -26.68
C GLU A 827 10.56 -1.37 -25.85
N VAL A 828 11.76 -1.95 -25.76
CA VAL A 828 12.00 -3.21 -25.06
C VAL A 828 11.55 -3.17 -23.59
N GLN A 829 11.53 -2.00 -22.95
CA GLN A 829 11.13 -1.83 -21.58
C GLN A 829 9.77 -1.14 -21.39
N VAL A 830 9.41 -0.21 -22.26
CA VAL A 830 8.31 0.75 -22.01
C VAL A 830 7.10 0.58 -22.92
N GLY A 831 7.17 -0.32 -23.89
CA GLY A 831 6.05 -0.65 -24.76
C GLY A 831 4.92 -1.41 -24.07
N PHE A 832 3.89 -1.73 -24.82
CA PHE A 832 2.71 -2.49 -24.39
C PHE A 832 1.88 -1.80 -23.30
N GLY A 833 1.60 -0.51 -23.48
CA GLY A 833 0.73 0.25 -22.59
C GLY A 833 1.33 0.62 -21.23
N ARG A 834 2.63 0.37 -20.99
CA ARG A 834 3.29 0.67 -19.71
C ARG A 834 3.22 2.13 -19.30
N VAL A 835 3.16 3.05 -20.26
CA VAL A 835 3.01 4.50 -20.00
C VAL A 835 1.57 4.89 -19.63
N GLY A 836 0.61 3.98 -19.71
CA GLY A 836 -0.79 4.19 -19.34
C GLY A 836 -1.63 4.93 -20.36
N SER A 837 -1.09 5.93 -21.04
CA SER A 837 -1.81 6.78 -22.00
C SER A 837 -1.75 6.28 -23.45
N HIS A 838 -0.73 5.50 -23.81
CA HIS A 838 -0.46 5.04 -25.18
C HIS A 838 0.04 3.60 -25.17
N TRP A 839 -0.12 2.89 -26.30
CA TRP A 839 0.45 1.57 -26.50
C TRP A 839 1.98 1.58 -26.52
N TRP A 840 2.56 2.61 -27.14
CA TRP A 840 3.99 2.76 -27.33
C TRP A 840 4.47 4.09 -26.76
N ALA A 841 5.58 4.11 -26.05
CA ALA A 841 6.03 5.31 -25.35
C ALA A 841 6.45 6.44 -26.32
N PHE A 842 6.94 6.13 -27.54
CA PHE A 842 7.25 7.14 -28.54
C PHE A 842 6.00 7.97 -28.97
N GLU A 843 4.80 7.40 -28.84
CA GLU A 843 3.55 8.10 -29.19
C GLU A 843 3.28 9.30 -28.27
N THR A 844 3.82 9.27 -27.05
CA THR A 844 3.73 10.41 -26.11
C THR A 844 4.41 11.67 -26.65
N GLN A 845 5.33 11.51 -27.60
CA GLN A 845 6.03 12.60 -28.29
C GLN A 845 5.40 12.95 -29.65
N GLY A 846 4.30 12.32 -30.04
CA GLY A 846 3.63 12.58 -31.33
C GLY A 846 4.48 12.23 -32.56
N VAL A 847 5.35 11.23 -32.49
CA VAL A 847 6.24 10.80 -33.58
C VAL A 847 5.97 9.36 -33.98
N VAL A 848 6.36 9.00 -35.22
CA VAL A 848 6.38 7.63 -35.72
C VAL A 848 7.83 7.29 -36.10
N PRO A 849 8.46 6.29 -35.44
CA PRO A 849 9.81 5.85 -35.80
C PRO A 849 9.81 5.03 -37.10
N ASP A 850 10.99 4.81 -37.67
CA ASP A 850 11.18 4.02 -38.90
C ASP A 850 11.26 2.50 -38.57
N ALA A 851 11.66 2.16 -37.36
CA ALA A 851 11.56 0.82 -36.79
C ALA A 851 11.45 0.87 -35.28
N VAL A 852 10.80 -0.15 -34.72
CA VAL A 852 10.55 -0.32 -33.26
C VAL A 852 11.02 -1.68 -32.82
N SER A 853 11.84 -1.76 -31.79
CA SER A 853 12.18 -3.02 -31.10
C SER A 853 11.36 -3.23 -29.84
N MET A 854 11.02 -4.47 -29.55
CA MET A 854 10.15 -4.87 -28.45
C MET A 854 10.74 -6.06 -27.70
N GLY A 855 10.49 -6.13 -26.40
CA GLY A 855 10.96 -7.24 -25.56
C GLY A 855 10.18 -7.29 -24.25
N LYS A 856 10.82 -7.76 -23.19
CA LYS A 856 10.29 -7.84 -21.82
C LYS A 856 8.77 -8.11 -21.70
N PRO A 857 7.85 -7.09 -21.77
CA PRO A 857 6.41 -7.32 -21.61
C PRO A 857 5.78 -8.26 -22.62
N ILE A 858 6.34 -8.30 -23.85
CA ILE A 858 5.78 -8.99 -25.02
C ILE A 858 5.36 -10.44 -24.76
N GLY A 859 6.10 -11.15 -23.91
CA GLY A 859 5.85 -12.56 -23.59
C GLY A 859 5.45 -12.83 -22.15
N ASN A 860 5.16 -11.81 -21.36
CA ASN A 860 4.83 -11.94 -19.93
C ASN A 860 5.75 -12.91 -19.16
N GLY A 861 7.06 -12.79 -19.35
CA GLY A 861 8.08 -13.68 -18.75
C GLY A 861 8.58 -14.77 -19.68
N HIS A 862 7.88 -15.12 -20.76
CA HIS A 862 8.38 -16.02 -21.77
C HIS A 862 9.42 -15.33 -22.69
N PRO A 863 10.57 -15.98 -22.99
CA PRO A 863 11.60 -15.38 -23.84
C PRO A 863 11.11 -15.11 -25.26
N MET A 864 10.78 -13.86 -25.60
CA MET A 864 10.50 -13.44 -26.94
C MET A 864 10.74 -11.92 -27.13
N SER A 865 10.85 -11.53 -28.38
CA SER A 865 11.01 -10.14 -28.80
C SER A 865 10.51 -9.95 -30.24
N ALA A 866 10.38 -8.71 -30.68
CA ALA A 866 10.02 -8.39 -32.04
C ALA A 866 10.71 -7.10 -32.51
N VAL A 867 10.84 -6.97 -33.83
CA VAL A 867 11.08 -5.72 -34.54
C VAL A 867 9.93 -5.49 -35.50
N VAL A 868 9.36 -4.30 -35.49
CA VAL A 868 8.40 -3.89 -36.51
C VAL A 868 8.97 -2.68 -37.28
N THR A 869 8.88 -2.71 -38.59
CA THR A 869 9.43 -1.68 -39.47
C THR A 869 8.53 -1.40 -40.68
N THR A 870 8.90 -0.44 -41.46
CA THR A 870 8.18 -0.11 -42.71
C THR A 870 8.43 -1.15 -43.80
N ARG A 871 7.49 -1.25 -44.74
CA ARG A 871 7.65 -2.14 -45.93
C ARG A 871 8.92 -1.81 -46.70
N GLU A 872 9.24 -0.54 -46.89
CA GLU A 872 10.42 -0.07 -47.62
C GLU A 872 11.73 -0.59 -47.02
N ILE A 873 11.87 -0.48 -45.69
CA ILE A 873 13.07 -0.95 -44.97
C ILE A 873 13.16 -2.47 -45.03
N ALA A 874 12.04 -3.17 -44.82
CA ALA A 874 11.97 -4.62 -44.89
C ALA A 874 12.35 -5.13 -46.28
N ASP A 875 11.87 -4.50 -47.38
CA ASP A 875 12.18 -4.85 -48.74
C ASP A 875 13.64 -4.59 -49.06
N SER A 876 14.22 -3.49 -48.56
CA SER A 876 15.66 -3.21 -48.73
C SER A 876 16.54 -4.27 -48.04
N PHE A 877 16.07 -4.85 -46.94
CA PHE A 877 16.78 -5.89 -46.20
C PHE A 877 16.74 -7.26 -46.88
N ASN A 878 15.85 -7.45 -47.84
CA ASN A 878 15.80 -8.62 -48.71
C ASN A 878 16.91 -8.56 -49.82
N ASN A 879 18.14 -8.55 -49.34
CA ASN A 879 19.35 -8.35 -50.18
C ASN A 879 20.00 -9.65 -50.72
N GLY A 880 19.31 -10.80 -50.57
CA GLY A 880 19.77 -12.11 -50.96
C GLY A 880 20.49 -12.89 -49.84
N MET A 881 20.76 -12.29 -48.71
CA MET A 881 21.26 -12.99 -47.52
C MET A 881 20.07 -13.51 -46.71
N GLU A 882 19.99 -14.83 -46.51
CA GLU A 882 18.96 -15.44 -45.68
C GLU A 882 19.02 -14.91 -44.26
N TYR A 883 17.82 -14.54 -43.68
CA TYR A 883 17.64 -14.32 -42.26
C TYR A 883 16.86 -15.48 -41.64
N PHE A 884 17.51 -16.20 -40.73
CA PHE A 884 16.90 -17.28 -39.97
C PHE A 884 17.35 -17.26 -38.52
N ASN A 885 16.38 -17.37 -37.62
CA ASN A 885 16.59 -17.55 -36.19
C ASN A 885 15.80 -18.77 -35.75
N THR A 886 16.50 -19.78 -35.21
CA THR A 886 15.92 -21.12 -34.94
C THR A 886 14.69 -21.08 -34.03
N PHE A 887 14.69 -20.24 -32.99
CA PHE A 887 13.64 -20.19 -31.97
C PHE A 887 12.69 -19.01 -32.15
N ALA A 888 13.05 -18.02 -32.97
CA ALA A 888 12.22 -16.81 -33.12
C ALA A 888 10.91 -17.13 -33.86
N GLY A 889 9.80 -16.62 -33.35
CA GLY A 889 8.48 -16.79 -33.99
C GLY A 889 7.98 -18.25 -33.96
N ASN A 890 8.47 -19.10 -33.08
CA ASN A 890 7.98 -20.46 -32.91
C ASN A 890 6.52 -20.47 -32.43
N PRO A 891 5.75 -21.54 -32.69
CA PRO A 891 4.34 -21.61 -32.33
C PRO A 891 4.02 -21.36 -30.85
N VAL A 892 4.87 -21.85 -29.93
CA VAL A 892 4.68 -21.64 -28.49
C VAL A 892 4.84 -20.17 -28.11
N SER A 893 5.91 -19.52 -28.58
CA SER A 893 6.14 -18.10 -28.33
C SER A 893 5.02 -17.24 -28.93
N CYS A 894 4.56 -17.54 -30.13
CA CYS A 894 3.46 -16.81 -30.75
C CYS A 894 2.13 -17.00 -29.99
N ALA A 895 1.82 -18.20 -29.51
CA ALA A 895 0.63 -18.46 -28.70
C ALA A 895 0.67 -17.69 -27.37
N VAL A 896 1.83 -17.62 -26.73
CA VAL A 896 2.05 -16.82 -25.51
C VAL A 896 1.89 -15.33 -25.81
N GLY A 897 2.53 -14.83 -26.86
CA GLY A 897 2.46 -13.42 -27.27
C GLY A 897 1.04 -12.97 -27.62
N LEU A 898 0.26 -13.83 -28.28
CA LEU A 898 -1.17 -13.58 -28.58
C LEU A 898 -1.98 -13.38 -27.31
N LEU A 899 -1.82 -14.26 -26.32
CA LEU A 899 -2.53 -14.15 -25.04
C LEU A 899 -2.07 -12.94 -24.25
N SER A 900 -0.76 -12.68 -24.22
CA SER A 900 -0.23 -11.47 -23.58
C SER A 900 -0.85 -10.22 -24.19
N LEU A 901 -0.85 -10.09 -25.51
CA LEU A 901 -1.41 -8.93 -26.21
C LEU A 901 -2.93 -8.75 -26.01
N ILE A 902 -3.70 -9.85 -25.91
CA ILE A 902 -5.15 -9.80 -25.69
C ILE A 902 -5.49 -9.24 -24.31
N HIS A 903 -4.68 -9.55 -23.30
CA HIS A 903 -4.95 -9.15 -21.91
C HIS A 903 -4.36 -7.81 -21.53
N ILE A 904 -3.41 -7.27 -22.30
CA ILE A 904 -2.91 -5.90 -22.14
C ILE A 904 -3.96 -4.91 -22.66
#